data_dca1dc1d1049cb0a374c2ef5095c39d1
#
_entry.id   dca1dc1d1049cb0a374c2ef5095c39d1
#
_cell.length_a   1.000
_cell.length_b   1.000
_cell.length_c   1.000
_cell.angle_alpha   90.00
_cell.angle_beta   90.00
_cell.angle_gamma   90.00
#
_symmetry.space_group_name_H-M   'P 1'
#
loop_
_entity.id
_entity.type
_entity.pdbx_description
1 polymer ?
#
loop_
_entity_poly.entity_id
_entity_poly.type
_entity_poly.pdbx_seq_one_letter_code
_entity_poly.pdbx_strand_id
1 'polypeptide(L)'
;MKKALLYLLFPAATLLFNSCGGNTQRGFAIVIDPQSLQEAKAEVEAYAQSIEQCQGLKVYTLVDEWGVPDSLRARLHALYNNKVAPIVGAVFIGDIPVPMVRDAQHMTSAFKMDQKMDRRDSSVPSDRFYDDFDLQFQPLGQDTAEWSHLFYYSLSAEGAQRLEPDIFTGRIRPTDTNGTSRYEKLRAYLKKATDFKRKPQEFQSMLVFNGNGSLSESNVAHIDEFRGLMEHLPHFSQLPESFSYMEYTEEPYIEHKLMNELMRPDLGVAMLHHHGDFDTQYLSNYPKPRTLMEAIDYIRYQARDYRRTYIRRGYTPQEAMQRIRQMGVPADWVKDAGETERERQDSILVEQTNITLDDFGPDALHPNVRVSIFDACYNGAFQNDDCIANEYIFQPGGALVGLGGSVNVLQDKWPDRFLGLLAEGMMVGYLAQHTTYLEWHVIGDPTFAFAPHKGSADINTMMGTWKRDQWLSILNTEASVDDQAMSIFKNAANPKLSDSQLMNVLRESPYAMLRLEAFAALKLRGGDAFVEAMKIASQDNYELLQRFAVNEMQTNGDPRIVPSMARLLVKNNASARVRFNATMSMQFLPEEEVKAAVEKELEVVKSNTIDYDTFREKLMKEVEKNCGTWDEDIDELLNDSLQGKKALRQANFMRIYTPAYKIPAVCQYVSTCQNDTLQHDLLEALGWHGTAYTSEDIASLCHALMADEAETPAVRAEAQKTLKRIRPLE
;
A
#
# COMPACT_ATOMS: atom_id res chain seq x y z
N MET A 1 34.20 40.44 45.77
CA MET A 1 34.92 39.31 45.11
C MET A 1 34.15 38.98 43.81
N LYS A 2 34.65 39.45 42.68
CA LYS A 2 34.07 39.24 41.33
C LYS A 2 34.56 37.87 40.83
N LYS A 3 33.65 36.97 40.44
CA LYS A 3 33.97 35.78 39.63
C LYS A 3 33.65 36.10 38.16
N ALA A 4 34.69 36.17 37.33
CA ALA A 4 34.58 36.30 35.92
C ALA A 4 34.18 34.93 35.31
N LEU A 5 33.15 34.95 34.44
CA LEU A 5 32.72 33.79 33.63
C LEU A 5 33.49 33.89 32.30
N LEU A 6 34.32 32.89 32.06
CA LEU A 6 35.08 32.73 30.81
C LEU A 6 34.17 32.02 29.77
N TYR A 7 33.76 32.75 28.74
CA TYR A 7 33.12 32.16 27.54
C TYR A 7 34.20 31.60 26.64
N LEU A 8 34.27 30.27 26.51
CA LEU A 8 35.06 29.60 25.47
C LEU A 8 34.24 29.60 24.17
N LEU A 9 34.65 30.43 23.23
CA LEU A 9 34.23 30.37 21.83
C LEU A 9 34.90 29.17 21.19
N PHE A 10 34.12 28.12 20.87
CA PHE A 10 34.54 27.10 19.93
C PHE A 10 34.27 27.60 18.50
N PRO A 11 35.25 27.63 17.61
CA PRO A 11 35.00 27.89 16.21
C PRO A 11 34.29 26.69 15.59
N ALA A 12 33.12 26.91 15.00
CA ALA A 12 32.47 25.93 14.15
C ALA A 12 33.39 25.65 12.94
N ALA A 13 34.04 24.50 12.98
CA ALA A 13 34.75 24.00 11.81
C ALA A 13 33.71 23.46 10.83
N THR A 14 33.39 24.28 9.82
CA THR A 14 32.68 23.82 8.63
C THR A 14 33.59 22.84 7.90
N LEU A 15 33.36 21.54 8.13
CA LEU A 15 34.00 20.47 7.35
C LEU A 15 33.39 20.52 5.93
N LEU A 16 34.04 21.25 5.05
CA LEU A 16 33.90 21.11 3.60
C LEU A 16 34.45 19.71 3.23
N PHE A 17 33.57 18.73 3.16
CA PHE A 17 33.88 17.48 2.48
C PHE A 17 34.03 17.76 0.97
N ASN A 18 35.23 18.05 0.52
CA ASN A 18 35.57 17.93 -0.89
C ASN A 18 35.58 16.43 -1.25
N SER A 19 34.45 15.91 -1.65
CA SER A 19 34.32 14.61 -2.31
C SER A 19 34.91 14.75 -3.72
N CYS A 20 36.08 14.21 -3.95
CA CYS A 20 36.59 13.92 -5.29
C CYS A 20 35.91 12.68 -5.89
N GLY A 21 34.58 12.74 -6.06
CA GLY A 21 33.80 11.92 -6.96
C GLY A 21 33.20 12.89 -7.97
N GLY A 22 33.43 12.70 -9.28
CA GLY A 22 32.83 13.55 -10.30
C GLY A 22 31.35 13.67 -10.07
N ASN A 23 30.88 14.91 -9.87
CA ASN A 23 29.47 15.22 -9.59
C ASN A 23 28.69 14.95 -10.90
N THR A 24 28.24 13.70 -11.10
CA THR A 24 27.44 13.33 -12.26
C THR A 24 26.09 14.03 -12.11
N GLN A 25 25.82 15.00 -12.98
CA GLN A 25 24.53 15.68 -13.01
C GLN A 25 23.43 14.62 -13.16
N ARG A 26 22.36 14.74 -12.39
CA ARG A 26 21.18 13.88 -12.50
C ARG A 26 20.21 14.43 -13.53
N GLY A 27 19.41 13.55 -14.14
CA GLY A 27 18.40 13.92 -15.13
C GLY A 27 16.97 13.61 -14.68
N PHE A 28 16.03 14.16 -15.40
CA PHE A 28 14.59 13.89 -15.28
C PHE A 28 13.96 13.86 -16.66
N ALA A 29 13.02 12.94 -16.92
CA ALA A 29 12.35 12.84 -18.21
C ALA A 29 10.93 13.42 -18.14
N ILE A 30 10.59 14.31 -19.06
CA ILE A 30 9.21 14.70 -19.37
C ILE A 30 8.80 13.91 -20.61
N VAL A 31 7.86 13.01 -20.46
CA VAL A 31 7.27 12.20 -21.53
C VAL A 31 5.90 12.78 -21.85
N ILE A 32 5.69 13.18 -23.09
CA ILE A 32 4.48 13.90 -23.48
C ILE A 32 4.02 13.49 -24.88
N ASP A 33 2.72 13.44 -25.12
CA ASP A 33 2.16 13.27 -26.45
C ASP A 33 2.21 14.58 -27.25
N PRO A 34 2.22 14.53 -28.61
CA PRO A 34 2.37 15.71 -29.46
C PRO A 34 1.24 16.72 -29.30
N GLN A 35 0.00 16.28 -29.08
CA GLN A 35 -1.15 17.17 -28.96
C GLN A 35 -1.09 17.94 -27.64
N SER A 36 -0.82 17.28 -26.53
CA SER A 36 -0.64 17.93 -25.22
C SER A 36 0.52 18.95 -25.26
N LEU A 37 1.63 18.61 -25.94
CA LEU A 37 2.72 19.57 -26.11
C LEU A 37 2.30 20.78 -26.95
N GLN A 38 1.58 20.57 -28.06
CA GLN A 38 1.11 21.66 -28.91
C GLN A 38 0.20 22.62 -28.13
N GLU A 39 -0.71 22.09 -27.33
CA GLU A 39 -1.73 22.87 -26.61
C GLU A 39 -1.19 23.57 -25.33
N ALA A 40 -0.10 23.07 -24.74
CA ALA A 40 0.45 23.59 -23.49
C ALA A 40 1.98 23.88 -23.57
N LYS A 41 2.50 24.21 -24.74
CA LYS A 41 3.95 24.31 -24.98
C LYS A 41 4.65 25.24 -24.01
N ALA A 42 4.12 26.44 -23.80
CA ALA A 42 4.73 27.45 -22.94
C ALA A 42 4.79 27.00 -21.46
N GLU A 43 3.72 26.35 -21.01
CA GLU A 43 3.63 25.83 -19.63
C GLU A 43 4.55 24.61 -19.43
N VAL A 44 4.68 23.73 -20.43
CA VAL A 44 5.63 22.60 -20.41
C VAL A 44 7.08 23.11 -20.34
N GLU A 45 7.42 24.11 -21.16
CA GLU A 45 8.76 24.72 -21.15
C GLU A 45 9.05 25.42 -19.79
N ALA A 46 8.08 26.13 -19.23
CA ALA A 46 8.20 26.76 -17.90
C ALA A 46 8.33 25.73 -16.77
N TYR A 47 7.60 24.63 -16.87
CA TYR A 47 7.67 23.50 -15.94
C TYR A 47 9.04 22.83 -16.01
N ALA A 48 9.54 22.52 -17.21
CA ALA A 48 10.87 21.96 -17.41
C ALA A 48 11.97 22.88 -16.81
N GLN A 49 11.93 24.17 -17.10
CA GLN A 49 12.85 25.15 -16.52
C GLN A 49 12.79 25.18 -14.99
N SER A 50 11.58 25.07 -14.40
CA SER A 50 11.44 25.06 -12.95
C SER A 50 12.09 23.84 -12.32
N ILE A 51 12.02 22.67 -12.95
CA ILE A 51 12.71 21.46 -12.50
C ILE A 51 14.24 21.66 -12.55
N GLU A 52 14.76 22.21 -13.66
CA GLU A 52 16.19 22.48 -13.78
C GLU A 52 16.70 23.47 -12.75
N GLN A 53 15.97 24.55 -12.53
CA GLN A 53 16.36 25.65 -11.64
C GLN A 53 16.18 25.34 -10.15
N CYS A 54 15.11 24.64 -9.79
CA CYS A 54 14.75 24.42 -8.39
C CYS A 54 15.19 23.05 -7.87
N GLN A 55 15.26 22.02 -8.74
CA GLN A 55 15.64 20.66 -8.35
C GLN A 55 17.05 20.27 -8.85
N GLY A 56 17.70 21.10 -9.66
CA GLY A 56 19.04 20.84 -10.18
C GLY A 56 19.12 19.65 -11.15
N LEU A 57 18.01 19.20 -11.70
CA LEU A 57 17.91 18.06 -12.59
C LEU A 57 17.96 18.51 -14.06
N LYS A 58 18.80 17.88 -14.88
CA LYS A 58 18.76 18.10 -16.33
C LYS A 58 17.48 17.48 -16.92
N VAL A 59 16.67 18.29 -17.58
CA VAL A 59 15.42 17.83 -18.17
C VAL A 59 15.62 17.28 -19.59
N TYR A 60 15.03 16.10 -19.86
CA TYR A 60 14.90 15.49 -21.19
C TYR A 60 13.42 15.45 -21.56
N THR A 61 13.02 16.18 -22.59
CA THR A 61 11.65 16.13 -23.11
C THR A 61 11.57 15.10 -24.23
N LEU A 62 10.78 14.07 -24.01
CA LEU A 62 10.50 13.01 -24.97
C LEU A 62 9.10 13.20 -25.54
N VAL A 63 9.01 13.38 -26.83
CA VAL A 63 7.73 13.61 -27.56
C VAL A 63 7.55 12.50 -28.58
N ASP A 64 6.43 11.80 -28.52
CA ASP A 64 6.07 10.78 -29.51
C ASP A 64 4.57 10.44 -29.36
N GLU A 65 3.98 9.77 -30.36
CA GLU A 65 2.60 9.25 -30.27
C GLU A 65 2.48 7.98 -29.41
N TRP A 66 3.57 7.50 -28.86
CA TRP A 66 3.67 6.40 -27.88
C TRP A 66 2.78 5.18 -28.20
N GLY A 67 2.91 4.63 -29.38
CA GLY A 67 2.06 3.54 -29.86
C GLY A 67 2.07 2.27 -28.99
N VAL A 68 3.22 1.94 -28.37
CA VAL A 68 3.37 0.78 -27.47
C VAL A 68 4.25 1.12 -26.27
N PRO A 69 3.94 0.59 -25.07
CA PRO A 69 4.72 0.80 -23.85
C PRO A 69 6.21 0.44 -23.97
N ASP A 70 6.56 -0.63 -24.69
CA ASP A 70 7.93 -1.11 -24.82
C ASP A 70 8.89 -0.06 -25.38
N SER A 71 8.45 0.73 -26.36
CA SER A 71 9.27 1.78 -26.97
C SER A 71 9.61 2.90 -25.97
N LEU A 72 8.65 3.28 -25.14
CA LEU A 72 8.84 4.25 -24.07
C LEU A 72 9.78 3.68 -22.99
N ARG A 73 9.52 2.45 -22.53
CA ARG A 73 10.37 1.78 -21.53
C ARG A 73 11.83 1.72 -21.97
N ALA A 74 12.07 1.36 -23.24
CA ALA A 74 13.43 1.31 -23.81
C ALA A 74 14.12 2.70 -23.79
N ARG A 75 13.39 3.79 -24.10
CA ARG A 75 13.94 5.15 -24.05
C ARG A 75 14.25 5.59 -22.61
N LEU A 76 13.39 5.29 -21.64
CA LEU A 76 13.63 5.59 -20.22
C LEU A 76 14.82 4.81 -19.71
N HIS A 77 14.94 3.52 -20.02
CA HIS A 77 16.09 2.70 -19.66
C HIS A 77 17.40 3.22 -20.27
N ALA A 78 17.36 3.71 -21.52
CA ALA A 78 18.53 4.34 -22.15
C ALA A 78 18.95 5.64 -21.43
N LEU A 79 18.00 6.46 -20.97
CA LEU A 79 18.26 7.66 -20.18
C LEU A 79 18.73 7.34 -18.76
N TYR A 80 18.22 6.30 -18.12
CA TYR A 80 18.70 5.80 -16.83
C TYR A 80 20.17 5.38 -16.92
N ASN A 81 20.59 4.74 -18.00
CA ASN A 81 21.97 4.35 -18.26
C ASN A 81 22.84 5.48 -18.86
N ASN A 82 22.33 6.71 -18.96
CA ASN A 82 23.09 7.84 -19.51
C ASN A 82 24.27 8.20 -18.61
N LYS A 83 25.49 8.24 -19.17
CA LYS A 83 26.71 8.47 -18.39
C LYS A 83 26.91 9.93 -17.94
N VAL A 84 26.21 10.88 -18.58
CA VAL A 84 26.39 12.32 -18.31
C VAL A 84 25.39 12.80 -17.28
N ALA A 85 24.10 12.48 -17.47
CA ALA A 85 23.02 12.85 -16.56
C ALA A 85 21.95 11.74 -16.56
N PRO A 86 22.20 10.62 -15.82
CA PRO A 86 21.22 9.56 -15.69
C PRO A 86 19.94 10.10 -15.04
N ILE A 87 18.78 9.68 -15.54
CA ILE A 87 17.51 10.10 -14.96
C ILE A 87 17.27 9.42 -13.61
N VAL A 88 16.68 10.17 -12.68
CA VAL A 88 16.20 9.67 -11.39
C VAL A 88 14.67 9.54 -11.36
N GLY A 89 13.99 10.08 -12.38
CA GLY A 89 12.53 9.99 -12.47
C GLY A 89 12.01 10.43 -13.83
N ALA A 90 10.69 10.24 -14.01
CA ALA A 90 9.95 10.68 -15.18
C ALA A 90 8.53 11.15 -14.82
N VAL A 91 7.96 12.02 -15.66
CA VAL A 91 6.54 12.37 -15.61
C VAL A 91 5.89 12.09 -16.97
N PHE A 92 4.70 11.50 -16.91
CA PHE A 92 3.89 11.15 -18.09
C PHE A 92 2.76 12.16 -18.24
N ILE A 93 2.83 13.00 -19.28
CA ILE A 93 1.88 14.09 -19.53
C ILE A 93 0.99 13.74 -20.73
N GLY A 94 -0.32 13.77 -20.53
CA GLY A 94 -1.30 13.48 -21.58
C GLY A 94 -1.55 11.99 -21.81
N ASP A 95 -1.73 11.61 -23.08
CA ASP A 95 -2.13 10.25 -23.45
C ASP A 95 -0.93 9.30 -23.59
N ILE A 96 -0.44 8.83 -22.46
CA ILE A 96 0.65 7.86 -22.39
C ILE A 96 0.06 6.46 -22.12
N PRO A 97 0.47 5.41 -22.88
CA PRO A 97 -0.05 4.07 -22.73
C PRO A 97 0.00 3.56 -21.29
N VAL A 98 -0.99 2.75 -20.91
CA VAL A 98 -1.09 2.15 -19.59
C VAL A 98 -0.76 0.67 -19.66
N PRO A 99 0.33 0.21 -19.02
CA PRO A 99 0.62 -1.20 -18.88
C PRO A 99 -0.33 -1.86 -17.86
N MET A 100 -1.03 -2.91 -18.31
CA MET A 100 -1.93 -3.76 -17.54
C MET A 100 -1.16 -5.03 -17.17
N VAL A 101 -0.60 -5.07 -15.96
CA VAL A 101 0.33 -6.12 -15.51
C VAL A 101 -0.41 -7.33 -14.95
N ARG A 102 -0.03 -8.53 -15.42
CA ARG A 102 -0.56 -9.84 -15.02
C ARG A 102 0.56 -10.71 -14.44
N ASP A 103 0.19 -11.80 -13.79
CA ASP A 103 1.10 -12.75 -13.14
C ASP A 103 2.07 -12.13 -12.13
N ALA A 104 1.66 -10.99 -11.56
CA ALA A 104 2.42 -10.14 -10.65
C ALA A 104 1.63 -9.73 -9.40
N GLN A 105 0.48 -10.34 -9.15
CA GLN A 105 -0.39 -9.96 -8.02
C GLN A 105 0.24 -10.19 -6.64
N HIS A 106 1.27 -11.04 -6.53
CA HIS A 106 2.07 -11.21 -5.32
C HIS A 106 2.83 -9.92 -4.92
N MET A 107 3.00 -8.97 -5.83
CA MET A 107 3.61 -7.66 -5.58
C MET A 107 2.57 -6.56 -5.23
N THR A 108 1.28 -6.90 -5.11
CA THR A 108 0.24 -5.97 -4.64
C THR A 108 0.00 -6.12 -3.14
N SER A 109 -0.57 -5.11 -2.53
CA SER A 109 -0.98 -5.19 -1.12
C SER A 109 -2.18 -6.12 -0.92
N ALA A 110 -3.21 -6.04 -1.77
CA ALA A 110 -4.48 -6.78 -1.59
C ALA A 110 -5.06 -7.44 -2.85
N PHE A 111 -4.64 -7.02 -4.05
CA PHE A 111 -5.27 -7.46 -5.28
C PHE A 111 -4.91 -8.90 -5.65
N LYS A 112 -5.87 -9.83 -5.51
CA LYS A 112 -5.66 -11.29 -5.66
C LYS A 112 -6.75 -11.94 -6.52
N MET A 113 -7.12 -11.29 -7.62
CA MET A 113 -8.16 -11.79 -8.54
C MET A 113 -7.73 -13.06 -9.28
N ASP A 114 -8.70 -13.93 -9.58
CA ASP A 114 -8.46 -15.04 -10.49
C ASP A 114 -8.20 -14.50 -11.91
N GLN A 115 -6.99 -14.69 -12.41
CA GLN A 115 -6.57 -14.17 -13.71
C GLN A 115 -7.16 -14.94 -14.92
N LYS A 116 -7.96 -15.99 -14.66
CA LYS A 116 -8.80 -16.65 -15.65
C LYS A 116 -10.15 -15.93 -15.88
N MET A 117 -10.48 -14.96 -15.02
CA MET A 117 -11.63 -14.07 -15.16
C MET A 117 -11.39 -12.99 -16.21
N ASP A 118 -12.27 -11.98 -16.27
CA ASP A 118 -12.12 -10.86 -17.18
C ASP A 118 -10.70 -10.26 -17.14
N ARG A 119 -10.13 -10.03 -18.31
CA ARG A 119 -8.72 -9.65 -18.44
C ARG A 119 -8.45 -8.27 -17.87
N ARG A 120 -9.36 -7.32 -18.03
CA ARG A 120 -9.21 -5.95 -17.54
C ARG A 120 -9.33 -5.95 -16.03
N ASP A 121 -10.38 -6.57 -15.50
CA ASP A 121 -10.68 -6.60 -14.07
C ASP A 121 -9.64 -7.40 -13.26
N SER A 122 -8.93 -8.32 -13.89
CA SER A 122 -7.93 -9.17 -13.22
C SER A 122 -6.47 -8.77 -13.47
N SER A 123 -6.23 -7.62 -14.14
CA SER A 123 -4.89 -7.05 -14.34
C SER A 123 -4.67 -5.83 -13.44
N VAL A 124 -3.40 -5.50 -13.17
CA VAL A 124 -3.02 -4.33 -12.38
C VAL A 124 -2.46 -3.25 -13.29
N PRO A 125 -3.13 -2.10 -13.44
CA PRO A 125 -2.54 -0.94 -14.12
C PRO A 125 -1.33 -0.45 -13.35
N SER A 126 -0.14 -0.43 -13.99
CA SER A 126 1.07 -0.13 -13.23
C SER A 126 2.20 0.50 -14.05
N ASP A 127 2.66 1.66 -13.59
CA ASP A 127 3.84 2.33 -14.10
C ASP A 127 5.16 1.69 -13.62
N ARG A 128 5.10 0.66 -12.76
CA ARG A 128 6.26 -0.19 -12.43
C ARG A 128 6.84 -0.87 -13.66
N PHE A 129 6.04 -1.03 -14.71
CA PHE A 129 6.52 -1.40 -16.03
C PHE A 129 7.55 -0.41 -16.61
N TYR A 130 7.43 0.88 -16.30
CA TYR A 130 8.29 1.93 -16.83
C TYR A 130 9.46 2.29 -15.92
N ASP A 131 9.34 2.04 -14.61
CA ASP A 131 10.26 2.57 -13.60
C ASP A 131 11.11 1.50 -12.90
N ASP A 132 10.79 0.21 -13.10
CA ASP A 132 11.54 -0.93 -12.57
C ASP A 132 12.11 -1.75 -13.75
N PHE A 133 13.41 -1.60 -14.01
CA PHE A 133 14.03 -2.20 -15.19
C PHE A 133 14.49 -3.64 -14.98
N ASP A 134 14.49 -4.13 -13.74
CA ASP A 134 14.80 -5.52 -13.40
C ASP A 134 13.62 -6.46 -13.67
N LEU A 135 12.39 -5.92 -13.73
CA LEU A 135 11.24 -6.67 -14.18
C LEU A 135 11.31 -6.94 -15.70
N GLN A 136 10.91 -8.14 -16.11
CA GLN A 136 10.78 -8.48 -17.54
C GLN A 136 9.35 -8.93 -17.83
N PHE A 137 8.86 -8.59 -19.02
CA PHE A 137 7.47 -8.80 -19.38
C PHE A 137 7.33 -9.43 -20.76
N GLN A 138 6.30 -10.26 -20.90
CA GLN A 138 5.85 -10.79 -22.19
C GLN A 138 4.60 -10.01 -22.63
N PRO A 139 4.59 -9.41 -23.84
CA PRO A 139 3.41 -8.70 -24.34
C PRO A 139 2.28 -9.69 -24.63
N LEU A 140 1.08 -9.35 -24.20
CA LEU A 140 -0.14 -10.14 -24.42
C LEU A 140 -1.10 -9.48 -25.40
N GLY A 141 -0.85 -8.21 -25.78
CA GLY A 141 -1.63 -7.44 -26.72
C GLY A 141 -2.28 -6.19 -26.12
N GLN A 142 -2.98 -5.46 -26.99
CA GLN A 142 -3.72 -4.24 -26.67
C GLN A 142 -5.19 -4.58 -26.39
N ASP A 143 -5.91 -3.72 -25.67
CA ASP A 143 -7.35 -3.84 -25.44
C ASP A 143 -8.16 -3.43 -26.70
N THR A 144 -9.47 -3.44 -26.61
CA THR A 144 -10.40 -3.01 -27.66
C THR A 144 -10.20 -1.55 -28.05
N ALA A 145 -10.80 -1.12 -29.15
CA ALA A 145 -10.68 0.25 -29.65
C ALA A 145 -11.11 1.32 -28.64
N GLU A 146 -12.12 1.02 -27.81
CA GLU A 146 -12.59 1.89 -26.73
C GLU A 146 -11.53 2.11 -25.63
N TRP A 147 -10.76 1.07 -25.35
CA TRP A 147 -9.71 1.06 -24.32
C TRP A 147 -8.31 0.93 -24.92
N SER A 148 -8.10 1.51 -26.10
CA SER A 148 -6.88 1.34 -26.89
C SER A 148 -5.59 1.86 -26.23
N HIS A 149 -5.69 2.60 -25.13
CA HIS A 149 -4.56 3.03 -24.32
C HIS A 149 -4.07 1.95 -23.33
N LEU A 150 -4.80 0.83 -23.15
CA LEU A 150 -4.46 -0.28 -22.28
C LEU A 150 -3.70 -1.38 -23.01
N PHE A 151 -2.56 -1.78 -22.48
CA PHE A 151 -1.68 -2.83 -23.03
C PHE A 151 -1.37 -3.87 -21.99
N TYR A 152 -1.65 -5.14 -22.27
CA TYR A 152 -1.48 -6.25 -21.33
C TYR A 152 -0.10 -6.89 -21.42
N TYR A 153 0.47 -7.15 -20.26
CA TYR A 153 1.77 -7.78 -20.09
C TYR A 153 1.73 -8.83 -18.99
N SER A 154 2.36 -9.98 -19.23
CA SER A 154 2.60 -10.99 -18.20
C SER A 154 4.01 -10.83 -17.63
N LEU A 155 4.15 -10.87 -16.31
CA LEU A 155 5.47 -10.89 -15.66
C LEU A 155 6.21 -12.17 -16.02
N SER A 156 7.42 -12.03 -16.54
CA SER A 156 8.25 -13.12 -17.04
C SER A 156 9.10 -13.78 -15.93
N ALA A 157 9.43 -15.05 -16.13
CA ALA A 157 10.33 -15.80 -15.24
C ALA A 157 11.79 -15.31 -15.30
N GLU A 158 12.20 -14.68 -16.40
CA GLU A 158 13.57 -14.18 -16.58
C GLU A 158 13.87 -12.96 -15.70
N GLY A 159 12.87 -12.10 -15.43
CA GLY A 159 12.99 -10.91 -14.60
C GLY A 159 12.94 -11.19 -13.10
N ALA A 160 13.12 -10.12 -12.32
CA ALA A 160 12.86 -10.13 -10.88
C ALA A 160 11.40 -10.45 -10.58
N GLN A 161 11.13 -11.00 -9.40
CA GLN A 161 9.77 -11.28 -8.91
C GLN A 161 9.43 -10.44 -7.67
N ARG A 162 10.10 -9.29 -7.52
CA ARG A 162 9.90 -8.28 -6.48
C ARG A 162 10.12 -6.90 -7.07
N LEU A 163 9.59 -5.87 -6.44
CA LEU A 163 9.72 -4.48 -6.87
C LEU A 163 10.97 -3.84 -6.26
N GLU A 164 11.82 -3.27 -7.13
CA GLU A 164 12.95 -2.41 -6.78
C GLU A 164 13.05 -1.26 -7.80
N PRO A 165 12.10 -0.31 -7.83
CA PRO A 165 12.06 0.72 -8.86
C PRO A 165 13.36 1.50 -8.94
N ASP A 166 13.92 1.61 -10.15
CA ASP A 166 15.18 2.31 -10.43
C ASP A 166 15.02 3.82 -10.46
N ILE A 167 13.85 4.27 -10.91
CA ILE A 167 13.47 5.68 -11.00
C ILE A 167 12.07 5.87 -10.38
N PHE A 168 11.69 7.11 -10.09
CA PHE A 168 10.31 7.41 -9.73
C PHE A 168 9.51 7.91 -10.93
N THR A 169 8.19 7.70 -10.92
CA THR A 169 7.27 8.15 -11.98
C THR A 169 6.07 8.90 -11.42
N GLY A 170 5.39 9.67 -12.28
CA GLY A 170 4.11 10.31 -11.98
C GLY A 170 3.32 10.58 -13.24
N ARG A 171 1.98 10.70 -13.13
CA ARG A 171 1.07 10.95 -14.26
C ARG A 171 0.33 12.27 -14.12
N ILE A 172 0.25 13.02 -15.24
CA ILE A 172 -0.52 14.25 -15.40
C ILE A 172 -1.43 14.07 -16.62
N ARG A 173 -2.61 13.48 -16.41
CA ARG A 173 -3.57 13.16 -17.49
C ARG A 173 -4.93 13.78 -17.17
N PRO A 174 -5.15 15.06 -17.52
CA PRO A 174 -6.46 15.69 -17.34
C PRO A 174 -7.48 15.13 -18.35
N THR A 175 -8.75 15.25 -17.99
CA THR A 175 -9.91 14.83 -18.79
C THR A 175 -10.85 15.99 -19.05
N ASP A 176 -11.69 15.89 -20.08
CA ASP A 176 -12.74 16.88 -20.38
C ASP A 176 -13.92 16.63 -19.42
N THR A 177 -13.97 17.35 -18.30
CA THR A 177 -15.05 17.26 -17.32
C THR A 177 -15.52 18.65 -16.89
N ASN A 178 -16.76 18.77 -16.44
CA ASN A 178 -17.36 20.00 -15.93
C ASN A 178 -17.28 21.21 -16.88
N GLY A 179 -17.32 20.96 -18.20
CA GLY A 179 -17.28 22.01 -19.23
C GLY A 179 -15.92 22.68 -19.43
N THR A 180 -14.87 22.20 -18.75
CA THR A 180 -13.50 22.71 -18.92
C THR A 180 -12.69 21.73 -19.79
N SER A 181 -12.00 22.26 -20.80
CA SER A 181 -11.14 21.47 -21.68
C SER A 181 -9.96 20.86 -20.90
N ARG A 182 -9.62 19.61 -21.21
CA ARG A 182 -8.43 18.92 -20.67
C ARG A 182 -7.16 19.75 -20.85
N TYR A 183 -7.01 20.50 -21.92
CA TYR A 183 -5.83 21.32 -22.17
C TYR A 183 -5.83 22.60 -21.36
N GLU A 184 -6.98 23.18 -21.03
CA GLU A 184 -7.07 24.27 -20.06
C GLU A 184 -6.68 23.79 -18.66
N LYS A 185 -7.18 22.63 -18.23
CA LYS A 185 -6.77 21.98 -16.98
C LYS A 185 -5.25 21.71 -16.96
N LEU A 186 -4.68 21.20 -18.07
CA LEU A 186 -3.25 20.94 -18.18
C LEU A 186 -2.41 22.21 -18.00
N ARG A 187 -2.75 23.30 -18.72
CA ARG A 187 -2.06 24.58 -18.60
C ARG A 187 -2.16 25.15 -17.18
N ALA A 188 -3.35 25.14 -16.61
CA ALA A 188 -3.57 25.62 -15.24
C ALA A 188 -2.74 24.82 -14.23
N TYR A 189 -2.73 23.50 -14.36
CA TYR A 189 -1.97 22.61 -13.48
C TYR A 189 -0.45 22.81 -13.60
N LEU A 190 0.10 22.84 -14.82
CA LEU A 190 1.54 23.02 -15.05
C LEU A 190 2.00 24.41 -14.55
N LYS A 191 1.17 25.45 -14.73
CA LYS A 191 1.43 26.77 -14.15
C LYS A 191 1.46 26.70 -12.62
N LYS A 192 0.47 26.07 -12.00
CA LYS A 192 0.38 25.88 -10.55
C LYS A 192 1.61 25.14 -10.01
N ALA A 193 1.98 24.00 -10.60
CA ALA A 193 3.15 23.21 -10.22
C ALA A 193 4.46 24.03 -10.35
N THR A 194 4.60 24.82 -11.43
CA THR A 194 5.73 25.72 -11.65
C THR A 194 5.82 26.80 -10.58
N ASP A 195 4.70 27.45 -10.25
CA ASP A 195 4.65 28.54 -9.28
C ASP A 195 5.02 28.06 -7.87
N PHE A 196 4.50 26.90 -7.44
CA PHE A 196 4.86 26.31 -6.15
C PHE A 196 6.32 25.87 -6.09
N LYS A 197 6.86 25.30 -7.17
CA LYS A 197 8.27 24.90 -7.24
C LYS A 197 9.22 26.08 -7.08
N ARG A 198 8.85 27.25 -7.64
CA ARG A 198 9.61 28.49 -7.50
C ARG A 198 9.49 29.17 -6.13
N LYS A 199 8.42 28.88 -5.39
CA LYS A 199 8.14 29.42 -4.05
C LYS A 199 7.67 28.29 -3.12
N PRO A 200 8.54 27.34 -2.82
CA PRO A 200 8.15 26.20 -1.97
C PRO A 200 7.81 26.70 -0.56
N GLN A 201 6.81 26.09 0.03
CA GLN A 201 6.41 26.30 1.42
C GLN A 201 6.94 25.14 2.28
N GLU A 202 7.22 25.42 3.55
CA GLU A 202 7.55 24.34 4.50
C GLU A 202 6.33 23.45 4.76
N PHE A 203 6.57 22.20 5.07
CA PHE A 203 5.54 21.27 5.52
C PHE A 203 5.22 21.56 6.99
N GLN A 204 4.12 22.25 7.25
CA GLN A 204 3.76 22.77 8.58
C GLN A 204 2.39 22.29 9.08
N SER A 205 1.58 21.66 8.23
CA SER A 205 0.24 21.19 8.64
C SER A 205 -0.15 19.91 7.93
N MET A 206 -0.85 19.04 8.65
CA MET A 206 -1.32 17.75 8.19
C MET A 206 -2.73 17.44 8.69
N LEU A 207 -3.54 16.86 7.81
CA LEU A 207 -4.82 16.25 8.14
C LEU A 207 -4.68 14.73 8.15
N VAL A 208 -5.22 14.08 9.18
CA VAL A 208 -5.50 12.64 9.19
C VAL A 208 -7.01 12.45 9.27
N PHE A 209 -7.59 11.76 8.30
CA PHE A 209 -9.01 11.43 8.26
C PHE A 209 -9.21 9.92 8.33
N ASN A 210 -10.05 9.47 9.27
CA ASN A 210 -10.44 8.09 9.43
C ASN A 210 -11.92 7.91 9.08
N GLY A 211 -12.18 7.25 7.95
CA GLY A 211 -13.49 6.88 7.46
C GLY A 211 -14.02 5.57 8.06
N ASN A 212 -15.26 5.26 7.76
CA ASN A 212 -15.91 4.01 8.20
C ASN A 212 -15.22 2.79 7.56
N GLY A 213 -14.96 1.76 8.38
CA GLY A 213 -14.41 0.48 7.95
C GLY A 213 -12.89 0.45 7.76
N SER A 214 -12.20 1.59 7.83
CA SER A 214 -10.75 1.67 7.71
C SER A 214 -10.08 1.65 9.07
N LEU A 215 -9.93 0.49 9.70
CA LEU A 215 -9.42 0.35 11.06
C LEU A 215 -10.23 1.13 12.12
N SER A 216 -11.36 1.69 11.74
CA SER A 216 -12.19 2.63 12.50
C SER A 216 -12.67 2.11 13.87
N GLU A 217 -12.62 0.81 14.07
CA GLU A 217 -12.97 0.17 15.35
C GLU A 217 -11.76 -0.01 16.28
N SER A 218 -10.57 0.37 15.85
CA SER A 218 -9.33 0.22 16.61
C SER A 218 -8.74 1.56 17.04
N ASN A 219 -9.29 2.15 18.10
CA ASN A 219 -8.77 3.41 18.66
C ASN A 219 -7.27 3.36 18.96
N VAL A 220 -6.74 2.19 19.33
CA VAL A 220 -5.30 2.03 19.60
C VAL A 220 -4.49 2.21 18.33
N ALA A 221 -4.96 1.68 17.17
CA ALA A 221 -4.27 1.87 15.90
C ALA A 221 -4.16 3.35 15.53
N HIS A 222 -5.24 4.12 15.67
CA HIS A 222 -5.26 5.56 15.37
C HIS A 222 -4.38 6.37 16.33
N ILE A 223 -4.41 6.07 17.64
CA ILE A 223 -3.56 6.73 18.62
C ILE A 223 -2.08 6.46 18.33
N ASP A 224 -1.73 5.23 18.00
CA ASP A 224 -0.35 4.86 17.71
C ASP A 224 0.13 5.43 16.37
N GLU A 225 -0.72 5.48 15.34
CA GLU A 225 -0.39 6.19 14.11
C GLU A 225 -0.05 7.66 14.38
N PHE A 226 -0.87 8.35 15.19
CA PHE A 226 -0.56 9.71 15.60
C PHE A 226 0.78 9.83 16.36
N ARG A 227 1.12 8.85 17.22
CA ARG A 227 2.44 8.78 17.86
C ARG A 227 3.56 8.61 16.84
N GLY A 228 3.35 7.77 15.81
CA GLY A 228 4.29 7.59 14.70
C GLY A 228 4.52 8.88 13.91
N LEU A 229 3.44 9.61 13.61
CA LEU A 229 3.52 10.90 12.95
C LEU A 229 4.35 11.93 13.75
N MET A 230 4.32 11.88 15.07
CA MET A 230 5.19 12.72 15.91
C MET A 230 6.66 12.30 15.87
N GLU A 231 6.98 11.04 15.57
CA GLU A 231 8.36 10.61 15.31
C GLU A 231 8.87 11.12 13.95
N HIS A 232 8.02 11.09 12.92
CA HIS A 232 8.31 11.65 11.59
C HIS A 232 8.48 13.17 11.59
N LEU A 233 7.62 13.87 12.33
CA LEU A 233 7.45 15.32 12.30
C LEU A 233 7.59 15.95 13.69
N PRO A 234 8.72 15.80 14.39
CA PRO A 234 8.87 16.24 15.77
C PRO A 234 8.72 17.76 15.94
N HIS A 235 9.00 18.54 14.89
CA HIS A 235 8.84 20.00 14.90
C HIS A 235 7.36 20.43 14.95
N PHE A 236 6.41 19.58 14.57
CA PHE A 236 4.98 19.89 14.64
C PHE A 236 4.48 20.09 16.08
N SER A 237 5.15 19.51 17.06
CA SER A 237 4.84 19.73 18.50
C SER A 237 4.97 21.20 18.93
N GLN A 238 5.64 22.03 18.13
CA GLN A 238 5.89 23.44 18.41
C GLN A 238 5.04 24.38 17.53
N LEU A 239 4.29 23.83 16.57
CA LEU A 239 3.47 24.60 15.63
C LEU A 239 1.99 24.57 16.05
N PRO A 240 1.32 25.73 16.13
CA PRO A 240 -0.13 25.76 16.32
C PRO A 240 -0.82 25.16 15.09
N GLU A 241 -1.91 24.44 15.32
CA GLU A 241 -2.76 23.88 14.25
C GLU A 241 -2.03 22.99 13.23
N SER A 242 -0.90 22.39 13.64
CA SER A 242 -0.09 21.54 12.76
C SER A 242 -0.78 20.22 12.40
N PHE A 243 -1.61 19.68 13.29
CA PHE A 243 -2.39 18.47 13.06
C PHE A 243 -3.89 18.75 13.15
N SER A 244 -4.62 18.32 12.11
CA SER A 244 -6.07 18.11 12.16
C SER A 244 -6.33 16.60 12.14
N TYR A 245 -7.10 16.14 13.12
CA TYR A 245 -7.57 14.75 13.16
C TYR A 245 -9.08 14.75 13.03
N MET A 246 -9.59 13.96 12.10
CA MET A 246 -11.02 13.85 11.84
C MET A 246 -11.42 12.38 11.76
N GLU A 247 -12.51 12.04 12.43
CA GLU A 247 -13.12 10.70 12.35
C GLU A 247 -14.57 10.82 11.87
N TYR A 248 -15.00 9.90 11.00
CA TYR A 248 -16.35 9.89 10.43
C TYR A 248 -17.47 9.93 11.46
N THR A 249 -17.18 9.54 12.73
CA THR A 249 -18.15 9.52 13.82
C THR A 249 -18.33 10.87 14.52
N GLU A 250 -17.53 11.88 14.21
CA GLU A 250 -17.60 13.19 14.86
C GLU A 250 -18.87 13.95 14.51
N GLU A 251 -19.25 13.91 13.22
CA GLU A 251 -20.40 14.62 12.69
C GLU A 251 -21.32 13.66 11.92
N PRO A 252 -22.64 13.89 11.89
CA PRO A 252 -23.57 13.11 11.08
C PRO A 252 -23.24 13.15 9.58
N TYR A 253 -22.80 14.31 9.07
CA TYR A 253 -22.44 14.55 7.68
C TYR A 253 -20.99 15.04 7.63
N ILE A 254 -20.06 14.10 7.79
CA ILE A 254 -18.63 14.40 7.88
C ILE A 254 -18.06 14.95 6.56
N GLU A 255 -18.71 14.65 5.44
CA GLU A 255 -18.31 15.07 4.09
C GLU A 255 -18.02 16.57 4.03
N HIS A 256 -18.98 17.44 4.37
CA HIS A 256 -18.80 18.90 4.30
C HIS A 256 -17.67 19.41 5.20
N LYS A 257 -17.50 18.80 6.37
CA LYS A 257 -16.40 19.15 7.28
C LYS A 257 -15.05 18.78 6.66
N LEU A 258 -14.96 17.58 6.05
CA LEU A 258 -13.75 17.14 5.36
C LEU A 258 -13.44 18.00 4.15
N MET A 259 -14.45 18.31 3.31
CA MET A 259 -14.28 19.21 2.16
C MET A 259 -13.72 20.57 2.58
N ASN A 260 -14.29 21.17 3.62
CA ASN A 260 -13.80 22.46 4.14
C ASN A 260 -12.35 22.38 4.63
N GLU A 261 -11.96 21.29 5.30
CA GLU A 261 -10.59 21.11 5.76
C GLU A 261 -9.62 20.91 4.58
N LEU A 262 -10.01 20.14 3.56
CA LEU A 262 -9.22 19.96 2.33
C LEU A 262 -9.02 21.25 1.53
N MET A 263 -9.93 22.22 1.65
CA MET A 263 -9.82 23.55 1.02
C MET A 263 -8.97 24.52 1.82
N ARG A 264 -8.45 24.16 2.98
CA ARG A 264 -7.56 25.01 3.78
C ARG A 264 -6.29 25.36 3.02
N PRO A 265 -5.94 26.68 2.86
CA PRO A 265 -4.83 27.08 1.99
C PRO A 265 -3.43 26.75 2.53
N ASP A 266 -3.31 26.47 3.83
CA ASP A 266 -2.08 26.14 4.53
C ASP A 266 -1.87 24.62 4.67
N LEU A 267 -2.84 23.80 4.25
CA LEU A 267 -2.77 22.35 4.41
C LEU A 267 -1.67 21.75 3.52
N GLY A 268 -0.65 21.16 4.15
CA GLY A 268 0.47 20.52 3.46
C GLY A 268 0.14 19.13 2.97
N VAL A 269 -0.22 18.24 3.88
CA VAL A 269 -0.48 16.81 3.58
C VAL A 269 -1.84 16.40 4.15
N ALA A 270 -2.59 15.58 3.42
CA ALA A 270 -3.75 14.86 3.95
C ALA A 270 -3.53 13.36 3.79
N MET A 271 -3.68 12.61 4.88
CA MET A 271 -3.73 11.15 4.88
C MET A 271 -5.18 10.73 5.09
N LEU A 272 -5.72 10.02 4.10
CA LEU A 272 -7.15 9.76 3.97
C LEU A 272 -7.39 8.24 4.01
N HIS A 273 -7.81 7.74 5.18
CA HIS A 273 -8.14 6.34 5.40
C HIS A 273 -9.65 6.12 5.24
N HIS A 274 -10.05 5.48 4.16
CA HIS A 274 -11.45 5.15 3.90
C HIS A 274 -11.57 4.05 2.84
N HIS A 275 -12.78 3.53 2.63
CA HIS A 275 -13.05 2.72 1.45
C HIS A 275 -13.16 3.61 0.21
N GLY A 276 -12.82 3.09 -0.97
CA GLY A 276 -12.87 3.87 -2.20
C GLY A 276 -13.22 3.05 -3.43
N ASP A 277 -13.65 3.77 -4.46
CA ASP A 277 -13.72 3.36 -5.84
C ASP A 277 -13.07 4.46 -6.70
N PHE A 278 -12.92 4.25 -8.02
CA PHE A 278 -12.27 5.24 -8.88
C PHE A 278 -12.97 6.61 -8.84
N ASP A 279 -14.29 6.62 -8.65
CA ASP A 279 -15.16 7.80 -8.67
C ASP A 279 -15.68 8.21 -7.28
N THR A 280 -15.36 7.47 -6.21
CA THR A 280 -15.98 7.68 -4.91
C THR A 280 -14.99 7.48 -3.75
N GLN A 281 -15.01 8.40 -2.80
CA GLN A 281 -14.46 8.24 -1.45
C GLN A 281 -15.61 7.90 -0.50
N TYR A 282 -15.65 6.65 0.00
CA TYR A 282 -16.66 6.18 0.94
C TYR A 282 -16.28 6.60 2.36
N LEU A 283 -16.79 7.73 2.84
CA LEU A 283 -16.36 8.33 4.10
C LEU A 283 -17.05 7.71 5.32
N SER A 284 -18.40 7.61 5.30
CA SER A 284 -19.17 7.19 6.48
C SER A 284 -20.25 6.18 6.21
N ASN A 285 -20.64 5.90 4.97
CA ASN A 285 -21.75 5.04 4.53
C ASN A 285 -23.15 5.46 5.04
N TYR A 286 -23.24 6.10 6.19
CA TYR A 286 -24.46 6.59 6.81
C TYR A 286 -24.12 7.55 7.96
N PRO A 287 -24.94 8.61 8.21
CA PRO A 287 -24.76 9.45 9.37
C PRO A 287 -24.82 8.67 10.67
N LYS A 288 -23.88 8.86 11.59
CA LYS A 288 -23.85 8.16 12.88
C LYS A 288 -25.14 8.40 13.67
N PRO A 289 -25.92 7.36 14.00
CA PRO A 289 -27.16 7.54 14.76
C PRO A 289 -26.85 7.99 16.18
N ARG A 290 -27.54 9.05 16.63
CA ARG A 290 -27.43 9.63 17.99
C ARG A 290 -28.61 9.28 18.87
N THR A 291 -29.71 8.85 18.26
CA THR A 291 -30.95 8.46 18.95
C THR A 291 -31.36 7.05 18.56
N LEU A 292 -32.26 6.43 19.37
CA LEU A 292 -32.82 5.13 19.05
C LEU A 292 -33.60 5.14 17.71
N MET A 293 -34.30 6.22 17.40
CA MET A 293 -35.03 6.32 16.13
C MET A 293 -34.09 6.38 14.93
N GLU A 294 -33.07 7.19 15.01
CA GLU A 294 -32.01 7.23 13.97
C GLU A 294 -31.32 5.87 13.78
N ALA A 295 -31.08 5.12 14.88
CA ALA A 295 -30.54 3.77 14.79
C ALA A 295 -31.50 2.80 14.06
N ILE A 296 -32.81 2.92 14.31
CA ILE A 296 -33.81 2.14 13.58
C ILE A 296 -33.84 2.51 12.09
N ASP A 297 -33.78 3.79 11.77
CA ASP A 297 -33.74 4.26 10.38
C ASP A 297 -32.46 3.82 9.67
N TYR A 298 -31.32 3.82 10.36
CA TYR A 298 -30.07 3.25 9.88
C TYR A 298 -30.19 1.76 9.53
N ILE A 299 -30.77 0.95 10.43
CA ILE A 299 -30.96 -0.50 10.17
C ILE A 299 -31.90 -0.71 8.98
N ARG A 300 -32.95 0.09 8.85
CA ARG A 300 -33.86 0.03 7.70
C ARG A 300 -33.14 0.37 6.39
N TYR A 301 -32.32 1.43 6.38
CA TYR A 301 -31.51 1.79 5.24
C TYR A 301 -30.56 0.66 4.85
N GLN A 302 -29.79 0.14 5.80
CA GLN A 302 -28.86 -0.98 5.58
C GLN A 302 -29.58 -2.21 5.02
N ALA A 303 -30.75 -2.54 5.54
CA ALA A 303 -31.52 -3.67 5.04
C ALA A 303 -32.01 -3.48 3.59
N ARG A 304 -32.37 -2.25 3.20
CA ARG A 304 -32.71 -1.92 1.79
C ARG A 304 -31.48 -1.99 0.90
N ASP A 305 -30.33 -1.51 1.36
CA ASP A 305 -29.10 -1.55 0.61
C ASP A 305 -28.61 -2.99 0.41
N TYR A 306 -28.62 -3.84 1.43
CA TYR A 306 -28.33 -5.27 1.27
C TYR A 306 -29.28 -5.94 0.26
N ARG A 307 -30.56 -5.59 0.29
CA ARG A 307 -31.51 -6.11 -0.70
C ARG A 307 -31.14 -5.71 -2.12
N ARG A 308 -30.80 -4.43 -2.37
CA ARG A 308 -30.32 -3.95 -3.68
C ARG A 308 -29.04 -4.69 -4.10
N THR A 309 -28.11 -4.85 -3.20
CA THR A 309 -26.83 -5.55 -3.44
C THR A 309 -27.03 -7.03 -3.79
N TYR A 310 -27.92 -7.74 -3.09
CA TYR A 310 -28.24 -9.14 -3.44
C TYR A 310 -28.87 -9.25 -4.83
N ILE A 311 -29.79 -8.35 -5.17
CA ILE A 311 -30.43 -8.33 -6.49
C ILE A 311 -29.37 -8.06 -7.59
N ARG A 312 -28.47 -7.09 -7.39
CA ARG A 312 -27.36 -6.83 -8.33
C ARG A 312 -26.43 -8.04 -8.50
N ARG A 313 -26.29 -8.86 -7.46
CA ARG A 313 -25.51 -10.12 -7.51
C ARG A 313 -26.29 -11.29 -8.14
N GLY A 314 -27.47 -11.05 -8.70
CA GLY A 314 -28.27 -12.05 -9.43
C GLY A 314 -29.23 -12.87 -8.57
N TYR A 315 -29.42 -12.54 -7.28
CA TYR A 315 -30.46 -13.18 -6.47
C TYR A 315 -31.85 -12.65 -6.82
N THR A 316 -32.83 -13.50 -6.75
CA THR A 316 -34.22 -13.08 -6.91
C THR A 316 -34.66 -12.20 -5.72
N PRO A 317 -35.69 -11.32 -5.89
CA PRO A 317 -36.19 -10.51 -4.79
C PRO A 317 -36.62 -11.34 -3.56
N GLN A 318 -37.14 -12.56 -3.77
CA GLN A 318 -37.50 -13.47 -2.70
C GLN A 318 -36.30 -14.02 -1.92
N GLU A 319 -35.27 -14.43 -2.62
CA GLU A 319 -34.02 -14.91 -2.00
C GLU A 319 -33.30 -13.78 -1.23
N ALA A 320 -33.28 -12.56 -1.79
CA ALA A 320 -32.73 -11.39 -1.11
C ALA A 320 -33.50 -11.12 0.21
N MET A 321 -34.83 -11.16 0.18
CA MET A 321 -35.64 -10.99 1.38
C MET A 321 -35.45 -12.12 2.41
N GLN A 322 -35.27 -13.36 1.96
CA GLN A 322 -34.97 -14.47 2.87
C GLN A 322 -33.66 -14.26 3.61
N ARG A 323 -32.59 -13.79 2.92
CA ARG A 323 -31.31 -13.49 3.53
C ARG A 323 -31.41 -12.37 4.58
N ILE A 324 -32.17 -11.31 4.28
CA ILE A 324 -32.41 -10.21 5.23
C ILE A 324 -33.13 -10.71 6.49
N ARG A 325 -34.13 -11.57 6.34
CA ARG A 325 -34.80 -12.19 7.49
C ARG A 325 -33.88 -13.04 8.34
N GLN A 326 -32.93 -13.74 7.73
CA GLN A 326 -31.89 -14.52 8.44
C GLN A 326 -30.98 -13.63 9.28
N MET A 327 -30.83 -12.35 8.93
CA MET A 327 -30.11 -11.35 9.73
C MET A 327 -30.94 -10.85 10.94
N GLY A 328 -32.17 -11.31 11.11
CA GLY A 328 -33.06 -10.86 12.18
C GLY A 328 -33.82 -9.57 11.89
N VAL A 329 -33.75 -9.03 10.67
CA VAL A 329 -34.45 -7.80 10.29
C VAL A 329 -35.90 -8.13 9.91
N PRO A 330 -36.91 -7.44 10.48
CA PRO A 330 -38.32 -7.63 10.13
C PRO A 330 -38.61 -7.31 8.65
N ALA A 331 -39.38 -8.14 7.97
CA ALA A 331 -39.66 -7.98 6.55
C ALA A 331 -40.36 -6.66 6.19
N ASP A 332 -41.14 -6.11 7.11
CA ASP A 332 -41.82 -4.83 6.92
C ASP A 332 -40.91 -3.62 7.00
N TRP A 333 -39.69 -3.78 7.51
CA TRP A 333 -38.67 -2.72 7.51
C TRP A 333 -38.07 -2.45 6.12
N VAL A 334 -38.26 -3.37 5.18
CA VAL A 334 -37.78 -3.24 3.78
C VAL A 334 -38.96 -3.17 2.77
N LYS A 335 -40.18 -2.96 3.23
CA LYS A 335 -41.38 -2.86 2.36
C LYS A 335 -41.29 -1.75 1.33
N ASP A 336 -40.69 -0.62 1.73
CA ASP A 336 -40.54 0.58 0.89
C ASP A 336 -39.38 0.46 -0.11
N ALA A 337 -38.67 -0.68 -0.15
CA ALA A 337 -37.64 -0.93 -1.13
C ALA A 337 -38.27 -1.10 -2.53
N GLY A 338 -37.94 -0.17 -3.45
CA GLY A 338 -38.50 -0.10 -4.78
C GLY A 338 -39.56 0.99 -4.96
N GLU A 339 -39.89 1.77 -3.92
CA GLU A 339 -40.61 3.03 -4.07
C GLU A 339 -39.66 4.14 -4.52
N THR A 340 -39.96 4.80 -5.64
CA THR A 340 -39.09 5.79 -6.28
C THR A 340 -38.64 6.90 -5.32
N GLU A 341 -39.56 7.38 -4.47
CA GLU A 341 -39.24 8.44 -3.50
C GLU A 341 -38.27 7.94 -2.41
N ARG A 342 -38.41 6.69 -1.94
CA ARG A 342 -37.49 6.12 -0.94
C ARG A 342 -36.12 5.85 -1.53
N GLU A 343 -36.04 5.37 -2.77
CA GLU A 343 -34.78 5.19 -3.47
C GLU A 343 -34.08 6.53 -3.69
N ARG A 344 -34.81 7.58 -4.05
CA ARG A 344 -34.28 8.93 -4.16
C ARG A 344 -33.74 9.46 -2.82
N GLN A 345 -34.45 9.23 -1.70
CA GLN A 345 -33.98 9.61 -0.36
C GLN A 345 -32.74 8.83 0.04
N ASP A 346 -32.66 7.54 -0.25
CA ASP A 346 -31.48 6.72 0.02
C ASP A 346 -30.27 7.21 -0.83
N SER A 347 -30.49 7.61 -2.11
CA SER A 347 -29.43 8.18 -2.96
C SER A 347 -28.91 9.50 -2.41
N ILE A 348 -29.78 10.43 -2.03
CA ILE A 348 -29.38 11.70 -1.41
C ILE A 348 -28.54 11.46 -0.14
N LEU A 349 -28.93 10.47 0.66
CA LEU A 349 -28.19 10.12 1.86
C LEU A 349 -26.77 9.62 1.53
N VAL A 350 -26.62 8.81 0.49
CA VAL A 350 -25.32 8.33 0.01
C VAL A 350 -24.48 9.50 -0.48
N GLU A 351 -25.06 10.42 -1.26
CA GLU A 351 -24.41 11.65 -1.73
C GLU A 351 -23.89 12.50 -0.55
N GLN A 352 -24.66 12.63 0.52
CA GLN A 352 -24.29 13.41 1.72
C GLN A 352 -23.28 12.70 2.67
N THR A 353 -22.86 11.49 2.35
CA THR A 353 -21.95 10.71 3.21
C THR A 353 -20.66 10.30 2.51
N ASN A 354 -20.48 10.70 1.25
CA ASN A 354 -19.33 10.34 0.43
C ASN A 354 -18.90 11.54 -0.42
N ILE A 355 -17.63 11.55 -0.88
CA ILE A 355 -17.17 12.49 -1.90
C ILE A 355 -17.08 11.71 -3.23
N THR A 356 -17.69 12.27 -4.26
CA THR A 356 -17.75 11.71 -5.61
C THR A 356 -17.11 12.66 -6.63
N LEU A 357 -16.93 12.24 -7.87
CA LEU A 357 -16.43 13.13 -8.94
C LEU A 357 -17.33 14.35 -9.18
N ASP A 358 -18.65 14.25 -8.88
CA ASP A 358 -19.60 15.33 -9.08
C ASP A 358 -19.47 16.47 -8.03
N ASP A 359 -18.74 16.24 -6.93
CA ASP A 359 -18.54 17.23 -5.86
C ASP A 359 -17.42 18.23 -6.18
N PHE A 360 -16.65 17.98 -7.23
CA PHE A 360 -15.52 18.83 -7.61
C PHE A 360 -15.93 19.98 -8.54
N GLY A 361 -15.40 21.19 -8.30
CA GLY A 361 -15.63 22.33 -9.16
C GLY A 361 -15.14 23.65 -8.55
N PRO A 362 -15.11 24.73 -9.35
CA PRO A 362 -14.64 26.04 -8.89
C PRO A 362 -15.46 26.63 -7.73
N ASP A 363 -16.77 26.37 -7.71
CA ASP A 363 -17.72 26.80 -6.68
C ASP A 363 -18.10 25.68 -5.70
N ALA A 364 -17.39 24.53 -5.77
CA ALA A 364 -17.58 23.36 -4.96
C ALA A 364 -16.26 22.90 -4.33
N LEU A 365 -15.94 21.60 -4.29
CA LEU A 365 -14.67 21.12 -3.76
C LEU A 365 -13.51 21.47 -4.71
N HIS A 366 -12.58 22.28 -4.23
CA HIS A 366 -11.32 22.64 -4.90
C HIS A 366 -10.16 22.54 -3.90
N PRO A 367 -9.61 21.34 -3.71
CA PRO A 367 -8.63 21.06 -2.67
C PRO A 367 -7.39 21.98 -2.74
N ASN A 368 -6.97 22.47 -1.57
CA ASN A 368 -5.73 23.21 -1.41
C ASN A 368 -4.59 22.39 -0.82
N VAL A 369 -4.88 21.22 -0.29
CA VAL A 369 -3.87 20.30 0.22
C VAL A 369 -2.82 19.96 -0.83
N ARG A 370 -1.53 20.14 -0.50
CA ARG A 370 -0.43 19.97 -1.48
C ARG A 370 -0.24 18.52 -1.90
N VAL A 371 -0.30 17.60 -0.93
CA VAL A 371 -0.13 16.16 -1.16
C VAL A 371 -1.26 15.42 -0.47
N SER A 372 -2.01 14.63 -1.22
CA SER A 372 -3.05 13.72 -0.70
C SER A 372 -2.56 12.28 -0.78
N ILE A 373 -2.59 11.57 0.34
CA ILE A 373 -2.28 10.13 0.43
C ILE A 373 -3.61 9.39 0.60
N PHE A 374 -4.06 8.72 -0.47
CA PHE A 374 -5.31 7.97 -0.48
C PHE A 374 -5.07 6.53 -0.01
N ASP A 375 -5.13 6.29 1.29
CA ASP A 375 -5.17 4.92 1.82
C ASP A 375 -6.54 4.30 1.59
N ALA A 376 -6.91 4.18 0.31
CA ALA A 376 -8.20 3.80 -0.21
C ALA A 376 -8.07 3.04 -1.52
N CYS A 377 -9.02 2.14 -1.80
CA CYS A 377 -9.07 1.39 -3.04
C CYS A 377 -9.36 2.32 -4.23
N TYR A 378 -8.74 2.06 -5.38
CA TYR A 378 -9.03 2.65 -6.70
C TYR A 378 -8.97 4.18 -6.83
N ASN A 379 -8.76 4.96 -5.78
CA ASN A 379 -8.76 6.43 -5.89
C ASN A 379 -7.66 6.99 -6.81
N GLY A 380 -6.62 6.21 -7.11
CA GLY A 380 -5.59 6.51 -8.12
C GLY A 380 -5.74 5.71 -9.42
N ALA A 381 -6.95 5.33 -9.81
CA ALA A 381 -7.24 4.45 -10.96
C ALA A 381 -7.09 5.15 -12.31
N PHE A 382 -5.87 5.54 -12.66
CA PHE A 382 -5.51 6.31 -13.85
C PHE A 382 -5.74 5.58 -15.20
N GLN A 383 -6.08 4.31 -15.17
CA GLN A 383 -6.50 3.53 -16.33
C GLN A 383 -7.90 3.91 -16.82
N ASN A 384 -8.73 4.47 -15.95
CA ASN A 384 -10.06 4.96 -16.28
C ASN A 384 -9.98 6.36 -16.93
N ASP A 385 -11.10 6.86 -17.42
CA ASP A 385 -11.16 8.20 -18.01
C ASP A 385 -10.87 9.26 -16.95
N ASP A 386 -11.39 9.08 -15.71
CA ASP A 386 -11.11 9.93 -14.59
C ASP A 386 -11.02 9.13 -13.27
N CYS A 387 -10.49 9.76 -12.22
CA CYS A 387 -10.47 9.23 -10.87
C CYS A 387 -10.36 10.35 -9.82
N ILE A 388 -10.68 10.02 -8.58
CA ILE A 388 -10.63 10.96 -7.44
C ILE A 388 -9.30 11.73 -7.38
N ALA A 389 -8.16 11.07 -7.48
CA ALA A 389 -6.86 11.72 -7.40
C ALA A 389 -6.62 12.74 -8.52
N ASN A 390 -7.15 12.49 -9.73
CA ASN A 390 -7.13 13.45 -10.83
C ASN A 390 -7.93 14.70 -10.49
N GLU A 391 -9.17 14.54 -10.04
CA GLU A 391 -10.01 15.71 -9.72
C GLU A 391 -9.41 16.53 -8.60
N TYR A 392 -8.76 15.93 -7.59
CA TYR A 392 -8.03 16.70 -6.56
C TYR A 392 -7.01 17.67 -7.18
N ILE A 393 -6.18 17.20 -8.11
CA ILE A 393 -5.07 18.02 -8.64
C ILE A 393 -5.47 18.98 -9.75
N PHE A 394 -6.55 18.71 -10.49
CA PHE A 394 -6.95 19.56 -11.62
C PHE A 394 -7.93 20.67 -11.27
N GLN A 395 -8.43 20.72 -10.03
CA GLN A 395 -9.21 21.85 -9.57
C GLN A 395 -8.35 23.13 -9.39
N PRO A 396 -8.97 24.32 -9.34
CA PRO A 396 -8.25 25.59 -9.22
C PRO A 396 -7.52 25.78 -7.89
N GLY A 397 -7.77 24.93 -6.88
CA GLY A 397 -7.07 24.96 -5.60
C GLY A 397 -5.57 24.65 -5.68
N GLY A 398 -4.94 24.50 -4.51
CA GLY A 398 -3.49 24.32 -4.37
C GLY A 398 -2.99 22.88 -4.43
N ALA A 399 -3.84 21.88 -4.68
CA ALA A 399 -3.45 20.48 -4.70
C ALA A 399 -2.54 20.18 -5.89
N LEU A 400 -1.46 19.42 -5.65
CA LEU A 400 -0.40 19.14 -6.63
C LEU A 400 -0.15 17.68 -6.86
N VAL A 401 -0.34 16.85 -5.82
CA VAL A 401 0.00 15.43 -5.86
C VAL A 401 -1.06 14.60 -5.14
N GLY A 402 -1.50 13.53 -5.79
CA GLY A 402 -2.21 12.42 -5.19
C GLY A 402 -1.35 11.16 -5.20
N LEU A 403 -1.23 10.49 -4.06
CA LEU A 403 -0.65 9.15 -3.95
C LEU A 403 -1.79 8.16 -3.74
N GLY A 404 -1.97 7.19 -4.63
CA GLY A 404 -3.10 6.29 -4.55
C GLY A 404 -2.95 4.99 -5.32
N GLY A 405 -3.81 4.03 -4.99
CA GLY A 405 -3.86 2.74 -5.66
C GLY A 405 -4.67 2.74 -6.94
N SER A 406 -4.15 2.11 -7.99
CA SER A 406 -4.86 1.90 -9.25
C SER A 406 -5.90 0.77 -9.17
N VAL A 407 -5.80 -0.10 -8.16
CA VAL A 407 -6.74 -1.17 -7.81
C VAL A 407 -7.00 -1.17 -6.30
N ASN A 408 -7.69 -2.20 -5.76
CA ASN A 408 -7.92 -2.29 -4.32
C ASN A 408 -6.61 -2.46 -3.54
N VAL A 409 -6.57 -1.85 -2.37
CA VAL A 409 -5.43 -1.84 -1.45
C VAL A 409 -5.77 -2.44 -0.10
N LEU A 410 -4.78 -2.97 0.60
CA LEU A 410 -4.92 -3.42 1.98
C LEU A 410 -4.78 -2.23 2.93
N GLN A 411 -5.66 -2.15 3.91
CA GLN A 411 -5.59 -1.14 4.98
C GLN A 411 -4.49 -1.44 6.03
N ASP A 412 -4.01 -2.67 6.09
CA ASP A 412 -2.89 -3.10 6.96
C ASP A 412 -1.53 -2.84 6.29
N LYS A 413 -1.34 -1.65 5.69
CA LYS A 413 -0.05 -1.22 5.14
C LYS A 413 0.53 -0.07 5.98
N TRP A 414 1.63 0.45 5.56
CA TRP A 414 2.36 1.52 6.26
C TRP A 414 2.35 2.80 5.40
N PRO A 415 1.26 3.59 5.42
CA PRO A 415 1.08 4.72 4.50
C PRO A 415 1.97 5.93 4.82
N ASP A 416 2.40 6.09 6.07
CA ASP A 416 3.25 7.19 6.56
C ASP A 416 4.76 6.88 6.48
N ARG A 417 5.14 5.73 5.92
CA ARG A 417 6.55 5.33 5.80
C ARG A 417 7.39 6.39 5.11
N PHE A 418 8.45 6.87 5.77
CA PHE A 418 9.34 7.94 5.30
C PHE A 418 8.69 9.33 5.14
N LEU A 419 7.53 9.55 5.75
CA LEU A 419 6.77 10.79 5.61
C LEU A 419 7.57 12.04 6.05
N GLY A 420 8.41 11.90 7.09
CA GLY A 420 9.24 12.99 7.61
C GLY A 420 10.25 13.52 6.60
N LEU A 421 10.70 12.70 5.64
CA LEU A 421 11.61 13.16 4.59
C LEU A 421 10.97 14.22 3.66
N LEU A 422 9.62 14.29 3.60
CA LEU A 422 8.94 15.39 2.90
C LEU A 422 9.21 16.74 3.59
N ALA A 423 9.28 16.79 4.92
CA ALA A 423 9.64 17.98 5.67
C ALA A 423 11.11 18.38 5.50
N GLU A 424 11.96 17.43 5.10
CA GLU A 424 13.35 17.67 4.74
C GLU A 424 13.52 18.12 3.27
N GLY A 425 12.42 18.25 2.54
CA GLY A 425 12.39 18.70 1.15
C GLY A 425 12.59 17.56 0.13
N MET A 426 12.34 16.31 0.50
CA MET A 426 12.37 15.19 -0.44
C MET A 426 11.29 15.36 -1.52
N MET A 427 11.66 15.10 -2.78
CA MET A 427 10.69 15.00 -3.87
C MET A 427 9.72 13.85 -3.63
N VAL A 428 8.41 14.10 -3.79
CA VAL A 428 7.35 13.11 -3.54
C VAL A 428 7.53 11.82 -4.36
N GLY A 429 8.13 11.92 -5.54
CA GLY A 429 8.45 10.75 -6.35
C GLY A 429 9.31 9.72 -5.62
N TYR A 430 10.26 10.15 -4.81
CA TYR A 430 11.07 9.22 -4.00
C TYR A 430 10.25 8.50 -2.93
N LEU A 431 9.24 9.16 -2.33
CA LEU A 431 8.33 8.50 -1.40
C LEU A 431 7.60 7.34 -2.09
N ALA A 432 7.04 7.59 -3.28
CA ALA A 432 6.34 6.58 -4.07
C ALA A 432 7.27 5.47 -4.59
N GLN A 433 8.52 5.80 -4.98
CA GLN A 433 9.52 4.82 -5.40
C GLN A 433 9.83 3.79 -4.29
N HIS A 434 9.82 4.22 -3.03
CA HIS A 434 10.17 3.39 -1.88
C HIS A 434 8.96 2.77 -1.18
N THR A 435 7.74 3.06 -1.66
CA THR A 435 6.51 2.34 -1.34
C THR A 435 6.30 1.25 -2.38
N THR A 436 6.81 0.06 -2.11
CA THR A 436 6.99 -1.02 -3.09
C THR A 436 5.74 -1.88 -3.28
N TYR A 437 4.65 -1.26 -3.77
CA TYR A 437 3.45 -1.95 -4.23
C TYR A 437 3.21 -1.70 -5.72
N LEU A 438 2.76 -2.75 -6.42
CA LEU A 438 2.53 -2.72 -7.88
C LEU A 438 1.45 -1.69 -8.28
N GLU A 439 0.44 -1.51 -7.43
CA GLU A 439 -0.71 -0.64 -7.64
C GLU A 439 -0.52 0.82 -7.18
N TRP A 440 0.59 1.15 -6.51
CA TRP A 440 0.76 2.46 -5.85
C TRP A 440 1.51 3.47 -6.71
N HIS A 441 0.87 4.62 -7.01
CA HIS A 441 1.38 5.59 -7.98
C HIS A 441 1.22 7.04 -7.55
N VAL A 442 2.02 7.92 -8.18
CA VAL A 442 1.88 9.38 -8.12
C VAL A 442 0.96 9.85 -9.26
N ILE A 443 -0.10 10.54 -8.89
CA ILE A 443 -0.93 11.34 -9.78
C ILE A 443 -0.55 12.80 -9.57
N GLY A 444 0.05 13.43 -10.58
CA GLY A 444 0.57 14.80 -10.50
C GLY A 444 2.09 14.88 -10.67
N ASP A 445 2.67 15.94 -10.10
CA ASP A 445 4.10 16.28 -10.23
C ASP A 445 5.00 15.47 -9.27
N PRO A 446 5.74 14.46 -9.73
CA PRO A 446 6.60 13.65 -8.87
C PRO A 446 7.84 14.43 -8.39
N THR A 447 8.16 15.58 -8.98
CA THR A 447 9.27 16.43 -8.56
C THR A 447 8.86 17.51 -7.55
N PHE A 448 7.59 17.52 -7.12
CA PHE A 448 7.14 18.39 -6.05
C PHE A 448 7.91 18.10 -4.76
N ALA A 449 8.34 19.15 -4.07
CA ALA A 449 9.00 19.09 -2.78
C ALA A 449 8.60 20.30 -1.94
N PHE A 450 8.43 20.10 -0.64
CA PHE A 450 8.34 21.19 0.31
C PHE A 450 9.69 21.92 0.48
N ALA A 451 9.67 23.12 0.99
CA ALA A 451 10.91 23.76 1.44
C ALA A 451 11.49 22.95 2.62
N PRO A 452 12.78 22.63 2.61
CA PRO A 452 13.37 21.83 3.67
C PRO A 452 13.31 22.57 5.01
N HIS A 453 12.97 21.86 6.08
CA HIS A 453 13.06 22.38 7.43
C HIS A 453 14.51 22.80 7.74
N LYS A 454 14.65 23.86 8.55
CA LYS A 454 15.96 24.42 8.86
C LYS A 454 16.91 23.39 9.48
N GLY A 455 18.03 23.17 8.85
CA GLY A 455 19.07 22.25 9.31
C GLY A 455 19.00 20.86 8.67
N SER A 456 18.03 20.59 7.82
CA SER A 456 17.95 19.35 7.06
C SER A 456 19.12 19.19 6.10
N ALA A 457 19.55 17.95 5.87
CA ALA A 457 20.50 17.59 4.83
C ALA A 457 19.87 17.74 3.44
N ASP A 458 20.68 17.77 2.38
CA ASP A 458 20.15 17.69 1.01
C ASP A 458 19.71 16.26 0.69
N ILE A 459 18.51 15.90 1.15
CA ILE A 459 17.94 14.55 1.01
C ILE A 459 17.83 14.11 -0.45
N ASN A 460 17.54 15.01 -1.39
CA ASN A 460 17.45 14.66 -2.82
C ASN A 460 18.80 14.28 -3.41
N THR A 461 19.87 14.91 -2.99
CA THR A 461 21.23 14.48 -3.35
C THR A 461 21.58 13.14 -2.70
N MET A 462 21.22 12.93 -1.44
CA MET A 462 21.43 11.64 -0.77
C MET A 462 20.69 10.51 -1.50
N MET A 463 19.39 10.69 -1.78
CA MET A 463 18.58 9.70 -2.51
C MET A 463 19.15 9.35 -3.88
N GLY A 464 19.59 10.33 -4.64
CA GLY A 464 20.07 10.13 -6.00
C GLY A 464 21.53 9.69 -6.14
N THR A 465 22.37 9.81 -5.10
CA THR A 465 23.82 9.61 -5.24
C THR A 465 24.46 8.72 -4.19
N TRP A 466 23.89 8.63 -3.01
CA TRP A 466 24.51 7.87 -1.92
C TRP A 466 24.51 6.37 -2.19
N LYS A 467 25.64 5.74 -1.88
CA LYS A 467 25.80 4.29 -1.87
C LYS A 467 25.38 3.70 -0.52
N ARG A 468 25.13 2.39 -0.47
CA ARG A 468 24.70 1.66 0.74
C ARG A 468 25.59 1.99 1.97
N ASP A 469 26.92 2.07 1.81
CA ASP A 469 27.83 2.36 2.92
C ASP A 469 27.69 3.79 3.46
N GLN A 470 27.36 4.77 2.62
CA GLN A 470 27.11 6.14 3.04
C GLN A 470 25.79 6.21 3.84
N TRP A 471 24.72 5.55 3.36
CA TRP A 471 23.50 5.37 4.12
C TRP A 471 23.76 4.67 5.45
N LEU A 472 24.54 3.59 5.48
CA LEU A 472 24.84 2.87 6.71
C LEU A 472 25.59 3.73 7.73
N SER A 473 26.39 4.70 7.29
CA SER A 473 27.18 5.56 8.19
C SER A 473 26.35 6.51 9.05
N ILE A 474 25.10 6.78 8.70
CA ILE A 474 24.20 7.65 9.48
C ILE A 474 23.32 6.89 10.46
N LEU A 475 23.28 5.58 10.41
CA LEU A 475 22.57 4.76 11.38
C LEU A 475 23.20 4.94 12.77
N ASN A 476 22.38 5.16 13.79
CA ASN A 476 22.77 5.45 15.18
C ASN A 476 23.53 6.78 15.36
N THR A 477 23.27 7.77 14.52
CA THR A 477 23.75 9.15 14.65
C THR A 477 22.64 10.09 15.12
N GLU A 478 22.89 11.40 15.12
CA GLU A 478 21.89 12.45 15.35
C GLU A 478 21.03 12.77 14.10
N ALA A 479 21.09 11.95 13.05
CA ALA A 479 20.22 12.06 11.88
C ALA A 479 18.76 11.86 12.28
N SER A 480 17.81 12.36 11.45
CA SER A 480 16.40 12.20 11.71
C SER A 480 15.99 10.72 11.81
N VAL A 481 14.83 10.46 12.39
CA VAL A 481 14.30 9.09 12.47
C VAL A 481 14.12 8.50 11.06
N ASP A 482 13.63 9.31 10.13
CA ASP A 482 13.40 8.87 8.75
C ASP A 482 14.68 8.68 7.95
N ASP A 483 15.71 9.50 8.16
CA ASP A 483 17.04 9.26 7.59
C ASP A 483 17.62 7.92 8.03
N GLN A 484 17.49 7.61 9.33
CA GLN A 484 17.97 6.34 9.87
C GLN A 484 17.10 5.16 9.40
N ALA A 485 15.77 5.33 9.29
CA ALA A 485 14.87 4.36 8.72
C ALA A 485 15.22 4.06 7.24
N MET A 486 15.47 5.11 6.46
CA MET A 486 15.95 4.99 5.07
C MET A 486 17.31 4.28 5.00
N SER A 487 18.19 4.53 5.97
CA SER A 487 19.48 3.80 6.07
C SER A 487 19.27 2.30 6.23
N ILE A 488 18.36 1.87 7.12
CA ILE A 488 18.00 0.46 7.30
C ILE A 488 17.40 -0.11 6.00
N PHE A 489 16.46 0.59 5.40
CA PHE A 489 15.82 0.17 4.15
C PHE A 489 16.83 -0.06 3.03
N LYS A 490 17.70 0.92 2.76
CA LYS A 490 18.76 0.83 1.72
C LYS A 490 19.78 -0.28 1.99
N ASN A 491 19.90 -0.71 3.24
CA ASN A 491 20.83 -1.76 3.67
C ASN A 491 20.12 -3.06 4.10
N ALA A 492 18.82 -3.22 3.84
CA ALA A 492 18.08 -4.41 4.26
C ALA A 492 18.72 -5.72 3.79
N ALA A 493 19.24 -5.77 2.56
CA ALA A 493 19.95 -6.92 1.99
C ALA A 493 21.49 -6.85 2.17
N ASN A 494 22.04 -5.82 2.85
CA ASN A 494 23.50 -5.64 2.99
C ASN A 494 24.05 -6.45 4.18
N PRO A 495 24.97 -7.40 3.98
CA PRO A 495 25.54 -8.19 5.07
C PRO A 495 26.35 -7.37 6.09
N LYS A 496 26.74 -6.11 5.77
CA LYS A 496 27.40 -5.20 6.72
C LYS A 496 26.44 -4.74 7.83
N LEU A 497 25.15 -4.74 7.60
CA LEU A 497 24.13 -4.56 8.62
C LEU A 497 23.67 -5.95 9.07
N SER A 498 24.25 -6.48 10.14
CA SER A 498 23.98 -7.85 10.60
C SER A 498 22.60 -8.02 11.20
N ASP A 499 22.09 -9.25 11.22
CA ASP A 499 20.82 -9.59 11.91
C ASP A 499 20.85 -9.22 13.39
N SER A 500 21.99 -9.39 14.04
CA SER A 500 22.17 -8.97 15.44
C SER A 500 21.97 -7.46 15.63
N GLN A 501 22.47 -6.63 14.70
CA GLN A 501 22.24 -5.17 14.74
C GLN A 501 20.78 -4.82 14.51
N LEU A 502 20.13 -5.45 13.54
CA LEU A 502 18.70 -5.26 13.30
C LEU A 502 17.85 -5.71 14.50
N MET A 503 18.18 -6.86 15.11
CA MET A 503 17.54 -7.34 16.33
C MET A 503 17.73 -6.39 17.52
N ASN A 504 18.88 -5.73 17.62
CA ASN A 504 19.12 -4.71 18.64
C ASN A 504 18.25 -3.46 18.39
N VAL A 505 18.15 -2.99 17.14
CA VAL A 505 17.24 -1.89 16.78
C VAL A 505 15.80 -2.25 17.14
N LEU A 506 15.34 -3.46 16.79
CA LEU A 506 13.99 -3.93 17.09
C LEU A 506 13.69 -3.98 18.60
N ARG A 507 14.69 -4.33 19.44
CA ARG A 507 14.50 -4.45 20.90
C ARG A 507 14.65 -3.13 21.63
N GLU A 508 15.60 -2.30 21.23
CA GLU A 508 16.11 -1.21 22.07
C GLU A 508 15.77 0.19 21.53
N SER A 509 15.39 0.32 20.26
CA SER A 509 15.08 1.63 19.71
C SER A 509 13.84 2.23 20.38
N PRO A 510 13.92 3.48 20.88
CA PRO A 510 12.74 4.18 21.38
C PRO A 510 11.73 4.53 20.28
N TYR A 511 12.19 4.57 19.01
CA TYR A 511 11.42 4.97 17.86
C TYR A 511 10.75 3.76 17.20
N ALA A 512 9.42 3.81 17.10
CA ALA A 512 8.63 2.76 16.45
C ALA A 512 8.97 2.61 14.96
N MET A 513 9.25 3.72 14.28
CA MET A 513 9.60 3.72 12.86
C MET A 513 10.89 2.93 12.59
N LEU A 514 11.89 3.04 13.44
CA LEU A 514 13.12 2.25 13.30
C LEU A 514 12.88 0.77 13.62
N ARG A 515 12.03 0.45 14.60
CA ARG A 515 11.67 -0.95 14.90
C ARG A 515 10.89 -1.61 13.76
N LEU A 516 9.97 -0.87 13.11
CA LEU A 516 9.25 -1.31 11.90
C LEU A 516 10.21 -1.61 10.75
N GLU A 517 11.18 -0.72 10.47
CA GLU A 517 12.17 -0.94 9.41
C GLU A 517 13.09 -2.12 9.72
N ALA A 518 13.51 -2.27 10.96
CA ALA A 518 14.32 -3.43 11.37
C ALA A 518 13.54 -4.75 11.20
N PHE A 519 12.24 -4.76 11.56
CA PHE A 519 11.37 -5.90 11.34
C PHE A 519 11.20 -6.22 9.84
N ALA A 520 10.96 -5.20 9.01
CA ALA A 520 10.84 -5.36 7.56
C ALA A 520 12.14 -5.91 6.92
N ALA A 521 13.31 -5.44 7.38
CA ALA A 521 14.60 -5.95 6.93
C ALA A 521 14.83 -7.41 7.36
N LEU A 522 14.46 -7.78 8.59
CA LEU A 522 14.53 -9.16 9.06
C LEU A 522 13.56 -10.09 8.31
N LYS A 523 12.37 -9.61 7.98
CA LYS A 523 11.41 -10.32 7.11
C LYS A 523 12.02 -10.63 5.75
N LEU A 524 12.66 -9.65 5.10
CA LEU A 524 13.28 -9.82 3.79
C LEU A 524 14.38 -10.91 3.81
N ARG A 525 15.08 -11.05 4.94
CA ARG A 525 16.15 -12.06 5.12
C ARG A 525 15.64 -13.43 5.51
N GLY A 526 14.50 -13.48 6.21
CA GLY A 526 13.90 -14.73 6.68
C GLY A 526 14.68 -15.46 7.77
N GLY A 527 14.49 -16.77 7.86
CA GLY A 527 15.20 -17.65 8.76
C GLY A 527 14.90 -17.45 10.26
N ASP A 528 15.77 -18.00 11.13
CA ASP A 528 15.58 -17.95 12.59
C ASP A 528 15.51 -16.54 13.15
N ALA A 529 16.26 -15.60 12.58
CA ALA A 529 16.23 -14.21 13.00
C ALA A 529 14.85 -13.58 12.79
N PHE A 530 14.17 -13.92 11.70
CA PHE A 530 12.81 -13.43 11.47
C PHE A 530 11.77 -14.08 12.41
N VAL A 531 11.91 -15.37 12.72
CA VAL A 531 11.05 -16.04 13.72
C VAL A 531 11.18 -15.35 15.09
N GLU A 532 12.39 -15.05 15.53
CA GLU A 532 12.61 -14.31 16.78
C GLU A 532 12.10 -12.85 16.69
N ALA A 533 12.21 -12.21 15.54
CA ALA A 533 11.67 -10.87 15.32
C ALA A 533 10.14 -10.85 15.45
N MET A 534 9.41 -11.82 14.89
CA MET A 534 7.96 -11.94 15.03
C MET A 534 7.54 -12.10 16.50
N LYS A 535 8.26 -12.91 17.29
CA LYS A 535 7.99 -13.12 18.70
C LYS A 535 8.13 -11.82 19.51
N ILE A 536 9.14 -11.01 19.21
CA ILE A 536 9.36 -9.73 19.86
C ILE A 536 8.34 -8.71 19.39
N ALA A 537 8.20 -8.53 18.09
CA ALA A 537 7.33 -7.54 17.49
C ALA A 537 5.84 -7.74 17.85
N SER A 538 5.38 -8.98 17.99
CA SER A 538 4.02 -9.28 18.45
C SER A 538 3.71 -8.80 19.87
N GLN A 539 4.72 -8.49 20.66
CA GLN A 539 4.58 -7.96 22.02
C GLN A 539 5.01 -6.49 22.13
N ASP A 540 5.31 -5.84 21.01
CA ASP A 540 5.71 -4.43 20.98
C ASP A 540 4.60 -3.50 21.49
N ASN A 541 4.95 -2.29 21.88
CA ASN A 541 4.01 -1.27 22.35
C ASN A 541 3.47 -0.38 21.21
N TYR A 542 3.84 -0.66 19.96
CA TYR A 542 3.35 0.03 18.77
C TYR A 542 2.44 -0.90 17.97
N GLU A 543 1.20 -0.49 17.78
CA GLU A 543 0.13 -1.34 17.26
C GLU A 543 0.42 -1.88 15.86
N LEU A 544 0.91 -1.03 14.93
CA LEU A 544 1.22 -1.43 13.57
C LEU A 544 2.30 -2.52 13.52
N LEU A 545 3.31 -2.43 14.40
CA LEU A 545 4.35 -3.46 14.49
C LEU A 545 3.80 -4.79 15.03
N GLN A 546 2.91 -4.75 16.03
CA GLN A 546 2.19 -5.95 16.49
C GLN A 546 1.36 -6.55 15.34
N ARG A 547 0.63 -5.71 14.62
CA ARG A 547 -0.24 -6.11 13.50
C ARG A 547 0.54 -6.77 12.38
N PHE A 548 1.67 -6.21 11.98
CA PHE A 548 2.58 -6.80 11.00
C PHE A 548 3.13 -8.15 11.47
N ALA A 549 3.58 -8.23 12.71
CA ALA A 549 4.09 -9.49 13.25
C ALA A 549 3.02 -10.59 13.22
N VAL A 550 1.79 -10.28 13.61
CA VAL A 550 0.68 -11.25 13.64
C VAL A 550 0.30 -11.69 12.22
N ASN A 551 0.27 -10.77 11.25
CA ASN A 551 0.00 -11.11 9.85
C ASN A 551 1.09 -12.05 9.29
N GLU A 552 2.35 -11.82 9.64
CA GLU A 552 3.45 -12.69 9.21
C GLU A 552 3.42 -14.05 9.90
N MET A 553 2.94 -14.14 11.13
CA MET A 553 2.75 -15.42 11.84
C MET A 553 1.79 -16.35 11.08
N GLN A 554 0.78 -15.80 10.41
CA GLN A 554 -0.14 -16.56 9.56
C GLN A 554 0.59 -17.32 8.45
N THR A 555 1.46 -16.62 7.72
CA THR A 555 2.20 -17.21 6.58
C THR A 555 3.38 -18.05 7.04
N ASN A 556 4.08 -17.62 8.09
CA ASN A 556 5.28 -18.30 8.57
C ASN A 556 4.96 -19.66 9.21
N GLY A 557 4.00 -19.72 10.13
CA GLY A 557 3.49 -20.97 10.74
C GLY A 557 4.50 -21.76 11.57
N ASP A 558 5.67 -21.21 11.93
CA ASP A 558 6.66 -21.90 12.76
C ASP A 558 6.09 -22.20 14.16
N PRO A 559 6.16 -23.43 14.66
CA PRO A 559 5.64 -23.76 16.00
C PRO A 559 6.19 -22.89 17.14
N ARG A 560 7.38 -22.33 16.98
CA ARG A 560 8.01 -21.44 17.97
C ARG A 560 7.27 -20.12 18.17
N ILE A 561 6.39 -19.70 17.24
CA ILE A 561 5.59 -18.47 17.37
C ILE A 561 4.30 -18.67 18.18
N VAL A 562 3.79 -19.90 18.28
CA VAL A 562 2.50 -20.23 18.89
C VAL A 562 2.35 -19.68 20.32
N PRO A 563 3.37 -19.74 21.21
CA PRO A 563 3.26 -19.14 22.53
C PRO A 563 3.05 -17.61 22.51
N SER A 564 3.65 -16.90 21.53
CA SER A 564 3.48 -15.45 21.39
C SER A 564 2.09 -15.10 20.86
N MET A 565 1.55 -15.91 19.95
CA MET A 565 0.17 -15.81 19.48
C MET A 565 -0.83 -16.06 20.63
N ALA A 566 -0.66 -17.15 21.39
CA ALA A 566 -1.51 -17.46 22.53
C ALA A 566 -1.56 -16.31 23.55
N ARG A 567 -0.42 -15.67 23.80
CA ARG A 567 -0.34 -14.52 24.70
C ARG A 567 -1.18 -13.34 24.21
N LEU A 568 -1.18 -13.06 22.91
CA LEU A 568 -2.02 -12.00 22.32
C LEU A 568 -3.52 -12.32 22.44
N LEU A 569 -3.90 -13.58 22.24
CA LEU A 569 -5.30 -14.03 22.36
C LEU A 569 -5.83 -13.90 23.79
N VAL A 570 -4.97 -14.14 24.78
CA VAL A 570 -5.32 -14.07 26.21
C VAL A 570 -5.28 -12.64 26.75
N LYS A 571 -4.45 -11.74 26.21
CA LYS A 571 -4.37 -10.34 26.63
C LYS A 571 -5.64 -9.57 26.27
N ASN A 572 -6.19 -8.84 27.26
CA ASN A 572 -7.38 -8.01 27.06
C ASN A 572 -7.08 -6.60 26.52
N ASN A 573 -5.80 -6.22 26.40
CA ASN A 573 -5.38 -4.88 25.99
C ASN A 573 -4.84 -4.81 24.55
N ALA A 574 -4.96 -5.87 23.79
CA ALA A 574 -4.65 -5.84 22.36
C ALA A 574 -5.64 -4.92 21.62
N SER A 575 -5.18 -4.25 20.56
CA SER A 575 -6.09 -3.52 19.68
C SER A 575 -7.13 -4.47 19.08
N ALA A 576 -8.31 -3.95 18.77
CA ALA A 576 -9.34 -4.74 18.08
C ALA A 576 -8.82 -5.35 16.78
N ARG A 577 -7.99 -4.62 16.05
CA ARG A 577 -7.40 -5.08 14.79
C ARG A 577 -6.34 -6.15 15.00
N VAL A 578 -5.43 -5.98 15.96
CA VAL A 578 -4.44 -7.04 16.31
C VAL A 578 -5.17 -8.30 16.77
N ARG A 579 -6.23 -8.17 17.58
CA ARG A 579 -7.03 -9.30 18.04
C ARG A 579 -7.71 -10.02 16.86
N PHE A 580 -8.30 -9.26 15.94
CA PHE A 580 -8.90 -9.82 14.71
C PHE A 580 -7.86 -10.60 13.91
N ASN A 581 -6.68 -10.01 13.64
CA ASN A 581 -5.62 -10.67 12.88
C ASN A 581 -5.10 -11.92 13.61
N ALA A 582 -4.99 -11.89 14.94
CA ALA A 582 -4.60 -13.07 15.73
C ALA A 582 -5.63 -14.21 15.59
N THR A 583 -6.93 -13.88 15.65
CA THR A 583 -7.99 -14.87 15.41
C THR A 583 -7.94 -15.45 14.01
N MET A 584 -7.70 -14.62 12.98
CA MET A 584 -7.54 -15.10 11.61
C MET A 584 -6.30 -15.98 11.46
N SER A 585 -5.19 -15.63 12.09
CA SER A 585 -3.94 -16.39 12.01
C SER A 585 -4.03 -17.77 12.67
N MET A 586 -4.92 -17.97 13.66
CA MET A 586 -5.18 -19.30 14.23
C MET A 586 -5.64 -20.32 13.20
N GLN A 587 -6.32 -19.89 12.13
CA GLN A 587 -6.81 -20.79 11.06
C GLN A 587 -5.68 -21.55 10.37
N PHE A 588 -4.44 -21.08 10.51
CA PHE A 588 -3.24 -21.62 9.86
C PHE A 588 -2.32 -22.37 10.83
N LEU A 589 -2.76 -22.59 12.06
CA LEU A 589 -1.95 -23.24 13.08
C LEU A 589 -2.63 -24.54 13.57
N PRO A 590 -1.85 -25.56 13.99
CA PRO A 590 -2.37 -26.80 14.51
C PRO A 590 -3.15 -26.60 15.82
N GLU A 591 -4.35 -27.18 15.91
CA GLU A 591 -5.29 -26.97 17.02
C GLU A 591 -4.69 -27.36 18.38
N GLU A 592 -4.08 -28.53 18.49
CA GLU A 592 -3.56 -29.04 19.76
C GLU A 592 -2.43 -28.19 20.34
N GLU A 593 -1.56 -27.66 19.47
CA GLU A 593 -0.46 -26.78 19.86
C GLU A 593 -0.99 -25.43 20.37
N VAL A 594 -1.98 -24.84 19.65
CA VAL A 594 -2.60 -23.58 20.05
C VAL A 594 -3.38 -23.74 21.34
N LYS A 595 -4.16 -24.83 21.51
CA LYS A 595 -4.87 -25.15 22.76
C LYS A 595 -3.92 -25.22 23.95
N ALA A 596 -2.85 -25.98 23.83
CA ALA A 596 -1.87 -26.16 24.90
C ALA A 596 -1.20 -24.81 25.29
N ALA A 597 -0.87 -23.98 24.30
CA ALA A 597 -0.26 -22.68 24.53
C ALA A 597 -1.26 -21.69 25.18
N VAL A 598 -2.51 -21.66 24.71
CA VAL A 598 -3.58 -20.81 25.26
C VAL A 598 -3.90 -21.19 26.70
N GLU A 599 -4.03 -22.47 27.02
CA GLU A 599 -4.24 -22.94 28.41
C GLU A 599 -3.12 -22.48 29.33
N LYS A 600 -1.87 -22.57 28.88
CA LYS A 600 -0.71 -22.11 29.64
C LYS A 600 -0.76 -20.59 29.92
N GLU A 601 -1.10 -19.77 28.93
CA GLU A 601 -1.20 -18.32 29.12
C GLU A 601 -2.44 -17.94 29.94
N LEU A 602 -3.54 -18.70 29.86
CA LEU A 602 -4.73 -18.50 30.69
C LEU A 602 -4.42 -18.68 32.18
N GLU A 603 -3.62 -19.69 32.57
CA GLU A 603 -3.22 -19.86 33.98
C GLU A 603 -2.41 -18.66 34.51
N VAL A 604 -1.64 -17.97 33.65
CA VAL A 604 -0.91 -16.74 34.03
C VAL A 604 -1.84 -15.61 34.42
N VAL A 605 -2.97 -15.44 33.73
CA VAL A 605 -3.90 -14.33 33.95
C VAL A 605 -5.07 -14.67 34.89
N LYS A 606 -5.16 -15.89 35.37
CA LYS A 606 -6.28 -16.43 36.15
C LYS A 606 -6.65 -15.57 37.37
N SER A 607 -5.65 -15.12 38.12
CA SER A 607 -5.85 -14.30 39.33
C SER A 607 -6.34 -12.87 39.02
N ASN A 608 -6.16 -12.40 37.77
CA ASN A 608 -6.44 -11.04 37.34
C ASN A 608 -7.60 -10.94 36.34
N THR A 609 -8.31 -12.05 36.14
CA THR A 609 -9.43 -12.10 35.18
C THR A 609 -10.75 -12.32 35.92
N ILE A 610 -11.64 -11.35 35.80
CA ILE A 610 -13.02 -11.48 36.33
C ILE A 610 -13.78 -12.47 35.45
N ASP A 611 -14.57 -13.35 36.09
CA ASP A 611 -15.31 -14.41 35.39
C ASP A 611 -14.43 -15.29 34.48
N TYR A 612 -13.30 -15.73 35.05
CA TYR A 612 -12.27 -16.50 34.36
C TYR A 612 -12.82 -17.75 33.64
N ASP A 613 -13.75 -18.49 34.29
CA ASP A 613 -14.27 -19.71 33.68
C ASP A 613 -15.05 -19.45 32.39
N THR A 614 -15.88 -18.41 32.38
CA THR A 614 -16.59 -17.98 31.16
C THR A 614 -15.63 -17.46 30.10
N PHE A 615 -14.61 -16.69 30.47
CA PHE A 615 -13.59 -16.21 29.55
C PHE A 615 -12.82 -17.36 28.92
N ARG A 616 -12.34 -18.30 29.75
CA ARG A 616 -11.64 -19.51 29.28
C ARG A 616 -12.51 -20.33 28.32
N GLU A 617 -13.76 -20.61 28.69
CA GLU A 617 -14.68 -21.38 27.85
C GLU A 617 -14.90 -20.73 26.48
N LYS A 618 -15.13 -19.42 26.44
CA LYS A 618 -15.31 -18.68 25.17
C LYS A 618 -14.07 -18.72 24.30
N LEU A 619 -12.89 -18.49 24.89
CA LEU A 619 -11.62 -18.49 24.14
C LEU A 619 -11.27 -19.89 23.61
N MET A 620 -11.48 -20.94 24.43
CA MET A 620 -11.22 -22.32 23.97
C MET A 620 -12.16 -22.73 22.83
N LYS A 621 -13.45 -22.35 22.87
CA LYS A 621 -14.38 -22.54 21.75
C LYS A 621 -13.96 -21.77 20.50
N GLU A 622 -13.38 -20.56 20.65
CA GLU A 622 -12.85 -19.79 19.55
C GLU A 622 -11.65 -20.50 18.91
N VAL A 623 -10.74 -21.06 19.71
CA VAL A 623 -9.61 -21.87 19.24
C VAL A 623 -10.11 -23.09 18.46
N GLU A 624 -10.98 -23.90 19.06
CA GLU A 624 -11.57 -25.10 18.43
C GLU A 624 -12.26 -24.81 17.10
N LYS A 625 -12.92 -23.67 17.01
CA LYS A 625 -13.64 -23.25 15.79
C LYS A 625 -12.72 -22.79 14.67
N ASN A 626 -11.59 -22.16 14.99
CA ASN A 626 -10.76 -21.50 13.98
C ASN A 626 -9.52 -22.32 13.58
N CYS A 627 -8.86 -23.04 14.50
CA CYS A 627 -7.67 -23.80 14.16
C CYS A 627 -7.97 -24.90 13.14
N GLY A 628 -7.03 -25.11 12.20
CA GLY A 628 -7.15 -26.17 11.19
C GLY A 628 -8.29 -25.97 10.17
N THR A 629 -8.85 -24.76 10.08
CA THR A 629 -10.01 -24.46 9.19
C THR A 629 -9.78 -24.92 7.74
N TRP A 630 -8.56 -24.87 7.25
CA TRP A 630 -8.23 -25.15 5.84
C TRP A 630 -7.74 -26.59 5.61
N ASP A 631 -7.64 -27.41 6.65
CA ASP A 631 -7.05 -28.74 6.54
C ASP A 631 -7.87 -29.68 5.64
N GLU A 632 -9.18 -29.70 5.81
CA GLU A 632 -10.07 -30.57 5.04
C GLU A 632 -10.03 -30.23 3.54
N ASP A 633 -10.13 -28.95 3.19
CA ASP A 633 -10.09 -28.47 1.79
C ASP A 633 -8.78 -28.86 1.08
N ILE A 634 -7.65 -28.79 1.81
CA ILE A 634 -6.34 -29.19 1.27
C ILE A 634 -6.25 -30.70 1.16
N ASP A 635 -6.67 -31.44 2.18
CA ASP A 635 -6.63 -32.91 2.18
C ASP A 635 -7.54 -33.49 1.07
N GLU A 636 -8.69 -32.86 0.76
CA GLU A 636 -9.53 -33.24 -0.38
C GLU A 636 -8.81 -33.09 -1.73
N LEU A 637 -7.95 -32.08 -1.88
CA LEU A 637 -7.12 -31.92 -3.07
C LEU A 637 -6.03 -32.98 -3.12
N LEU A 638 -5.30 -33.18 -2.00
CA LEU A 638 -4.15 -34.09 -1.93
C LEU A 638 -4.53 -35.59 -2.10
N ASN A 639 -5.76 -35.96 -1.80
CA ASN A 639 -6.28 -37.33 -1.98
C ASN A 639 -7.09 -37.50 -3.26
N ASP A 640 -7.01 -36.55 -4.22
CA ASP A 640 -7.70 -36.54 -5.51
C ASP A 640 -9.24 -36.57 -5.43
N SER A 641 -9.83 -36.19 -4.29
CA SER A 641 -11.29 -36.02 -4.16
C SER A 641 -11.83 -34.86 -4.97
N LEU A 642 -10.99 -33.83 -5.22
CA LEU A 642 -11.31 -32.69 -6.08
C LEU A 642 -10.74 -32.91 -7.48
N GLN A 643 -11.58 -32.71 -8.51
CA GLN A 643 -11.22 -32.92 -9.91
C GLN A 643 -11.60 -31.72 -10.79
N GLY A 644 -10.86 -31.55 -11.90
CA GLY A 644 -11.13 -30.55 -12.93
C GLY A 644 -11.22 -29.12 -12.38
N LYS A 645 -12.31 -28.40 -12.68
CA LYS A 645 -12.48 -27.00 -12.24
C LYS A 645 -12.46 -26.80 -10.72
N LYS A 646 -12.87 -27.79 -9.94
CA LYS A 646 -12.86 -27.67 -8.47
C LYS A 646 -11.42 -27.70 -7.94
N ALA A 647 -10.58 -28.61 -8.46
CA ALA A 647 -9.16 -28.66 -8.08
C ALA A 647 -8.42 -27.37 -8.45
N LEU A 648 -8.65 -26.81 -9.66
CA LEU A 648 -8.06 -25.53 -10.07
C LEU A 648 -8.52 -24.36 -9.22
N ARG A 649 -9.80 -24.35 -8.81
CA ARG A 649 -10.30 -23.33 -7.89
C ARG A 649 -9.64 -23.45 -6.51
N GLN A 650 -9.46 -24.67 -6.01
CA GLN A 650 -8.77 -24.89 -4.74
C GLN A 650 -7.31 -24.46 -4.82
N ALA A 651 -6.59 -24.76 -5.90
CA ALA A 651 -5.24 -24.27 -6.13
C ALA A 651 -5.16 -22.72 -6.07
N ASN A 652 -6.12 -22.02 -6.67
CA ASN A 652 -6.18 -20.57 -6.58
C ASN A 652 -6.40 -20.04 -5.14
N PHE A 653 -7.23 -20.71 -4.33
CA PHE A 653 -7.41 -20.38 -2.91
C PHE A 653 -6.15 -20.62 -2.09
N MET A 654 -5.34 -21.60 -2.45
CA MET A 654 -4.11 -21.97 -1.75
C MET A 654 -3.03 -20.87 -1.78
N ARG A 655 -3.14 -19.86 -2.64
CA ARG A 655 -2.31 -18.64 -2.56
C ARG A 655 -2.38 -17.97 -1.18
N ILE A 656 -3.56 -18.03 -0.54
CA ILE A 656 -3.84 -17.33 0.71
C ILE A 656 -4.06 -18.32 1.87
N TYR A 657 -4.66 -19.46 1.57
CA TYR A 657 -5.23 -20.39 2.56
C TYR A 657 -4.45 -21.71 2.64
N THR A 658 -3.11 -21.64 2.70
CA THR A 658 -2.28 -22.84 2.92
C THR A 658 -1.51 -22.72 4.23
N PRO A 659 -1.84 -23.51 5.26
CA PRO A 659 -1.03 -23.62 6.46
C PRO A 659 0.38 -24.13 6.14
N ALA A 660 1.39 -23.51 6.75
CA ALA A 660 2.80 -23.83 6.47
C ALA A 660 3.14 -25.30 6.74
N TYR A 661 2.51 -25.94 7.74
CA TYR A 661 2.72 -27.36 8.04
C TYR A 661 2.13 -28.32 6.98
N LYS A 662 1.24 -27.86 6.10
CA LYS A 662 0.74 -28.64 4.95
C LYS A 662 1.63 -28.53 3.71
N ILE A 663 2.49 -27.53 3.62
CA ILE A 663 3.34 -27.26 2.44
C ILE A 663 4.18 -28.49 2.02
N PRO A 664 4.84 -29.25 2.93
CA PRO A 664 5.60 -30.42 2.52
C PRO A 664 4.75 -31.48 1.78
N ALA A 665 3.51 -31.72 2.23
CA ALA A 665 2.59 -32.64 1.55
C ALA A 665 2.12 -32.10 0.20
N VAL A 666 1.87 -30.76 0.10
CA VAL A 666 1.54 -30.11 -1.18
C VAL A 666 2.71 -30.23 -2.15
N CYS A 667 3.94 -29.99 -1.72
CA CYS A 667 5.14 -30.16 -2.55
C CYS A 667 5.28 -31.60 -3.07
N GLN A 668 5.04 -32.60 -2.23
CA GLN A 668 5.03 -34.02 -2.64
C GLN A 668 3.95 -34.28 -3.70
N TYR A 669 2.73 -33.74 -3.53
CA TYR A 669 1.65 -33.89 -4.51
C TYR A 669 2.03 -33.25 -5.85
N VAL A 670 2.55 -32.03 -5.83
CA VAL A 670 2.98 -31.29 -7.03
C VAL A 670 4.07 -32.04 -7.79
N SER A 671 5.03 -32.68 -7.10
CA SER A 671 6.11 -33.44 -7.73
C SER A 671 5.64 -34.68 -8.53
N THR A 672 4.43 -35.13 -8.29
CA THR A 672 3.86 -36.31 -8.94
C THR A 672 2.61 -36.02 -9.77
N CYS A 673 2.18 -34.76 -9.81
CA CYS A 673 0.97 -34.31 -10.49
C CYS A 673 1.10 -34.49 -12.00
N GLN A 674 0.16 -35.20 -12.62
CA GLN A 674 0.15 -35.50 -14.06
C GLN A 674 -0.67 -34.46 -14.85
N ASN A 675 -1.24 -33.46 -14.18
CA ASN A 675 -2.03 -32.39 -14.81
C ASN A 675 -1.21 -31.10 -14.80
N ASP A 676 -0.59 -30.77 -15.91
CA ASP A 676 0.28 -29.60 -16.06
C ASP A 676 -0.36 -28.29 -15.60
N THR A 677 -1.66 -28.11 -15.89
CA THR A 677 -2.38 -26.88 -15.48
C THR A 677 -2.54 -26.81 -13.96
N LEU A 678 -2.88 -27.92 -13.31
CA LEU A 678 -2.99 -27.98 -11.85
C LEU A 678 -1.63 -27.85 -11.18
N GLN A 679 -0.61 -28.51 -11.72
CA GLN A 679 0.78 -28.43 -11.25
C GLN A 679 1.29 -26.99 -11.32
N HIS A 680 1.07 -26.30 -12.45
CA HIS A 680 1.41 -24.88 -12.64
C HIS A 680 0.69 -23.99 -11.60
N ASP A 681 -0.64 -24.14 -11.45
CA ASP A 681 -1.42 -23.31 -10.53
C ASP A 681 -1.02 -23.52 -9.05
N LEU A 682 -0.66 -24.76 -8.68
CA LEU A 682 -0.16 -25.09 -7.34
C LEU A 682 1.24 -24.52 -7.09
N LEU A 683 2.12 -24.55 -8.09
CA LEU A 683 3.44 -23.91 -8.01
C LEU A 683 3.29 -22.39 -7.84
N GLU A 684 2.41 -21.79 -8.60
CA GLU A 684 2.13 -20.37 -8.47
C GLU A 684 1.61 -20.02 -7.05
N ALA A 685 0.70 -20.85 -6.51
CA ALA A 685 0.21 -20.69 -5.15
C ALA A 685 1.32 -20.84 -4.10
N LEU A 686 2.20 -21.82 -4.23
CA LEU A 686 3.34 -22.01 -3.32
C LEU A 686 4.28 -20.81 -3.31
N GLY A 687 4.41 -20.08 -4.42
CA GLY A 687 5.20 -18.87 -4.51
C GLY A 687 4.74 -17.70 -3.61
N TRP A 688 3.55 -17.78 -3.00
CA TRP A 688 3.04 -16.80 -2.05
C TRP A 688 3.48 -17.06 -0.60
N HIS A 689 4.10 -18.21 -0.34
CA HIS A 689 4.49 -18.67 1.00
C HIS A 689 6.00 -18.53 1.27
N GLY A 690 6.64 -17.47 0.75
CA GLY A 690 8.09 -17.26 0.86
C GLY A 690 8.60 -17.13 2.30
N THR A 691 7.78 -16.63 3.24
CA THR A 691 8.14 -16.52 4.66
C THR A 691 7.80 -17.78 5.48
N ALA A 692 7.18 -18.81 4.89
CA ALA A 692 6.85 -20.05 5.59
C ALA A 692 8.10 -20.74 6.14
N TYR A 693 8.02 -21.32 7.35
CA TYR A 693 9.14 -22.06 7.93
C TYR A 693 9.52 -23.31 7.12
N THR A 694 8.61 -23.77 6.27
CA THR A 694 8.78 -24.89 5.32
C THR A 694 9.14 -24.43 3.91
N SER A 695 9.52 -23.17 3.70
CA SER A 695 9.84 -22.64 2.37
C SER A 695 11.00 -23.34 1.66
N GLU A 696 11.85 -24.05 2.41
CA GLU A 696 12.93 -24.89 1.84
C GLU A 696 12.40 -26.08 1.05
N ASP A 697 11.25 -26.65 1.46
CA ASP A 697 10.59 -27.72 0.70
C ASP A 697 10.12 -27.19 -0.67
N ILE A 698 9.62 -25.96 -0.71
CA ILE A 698 9.24 -25.29 -1.98
C ILE A 698 10.46 -25.07 -2.86
N ALA A 699 11.57 -24.56 -2.30
CA ALA A 699 12.80 -24.34 -3.04
C ALA A 699 13.34 -25.67 -3.64
N SER A 700 13.37 -26.73 -2.84
CA SER A 700 13.79 -28.06 -3.27
C SER A 700 12.92 -28.61 -4.41
N LEU A 701 11.60 -28.46 -4.32
CA LEU A 701 10.66 -28.81 -5.39
C LEU A 701 10.96 -28.03 -6.68
N CYS A 702 11.12 -26.70 -6.57
CA CYS A 702 11.38 -25.86 -7.73
C CYS A 702 12.69 -26.25 -8.44
N HIS A 703 13.76 -26.51 -7.69
CA HIS A 703 15.04 -26.99 -8.27
C HIS A 703 14.88 -28.33 -8.99
N ALA A 704 14.12 -29.26 -8.42
CA ALA A 704 13.86 -30.56 -9.04
C ALA A 704 13.10 -30.41 -10.36
N LEU A 705 12.00 -29.65 -10.38
CA LEU A 705 11.18 -29.43 -11.58
C LEU A 705 11.92 -28.64 -12.67
N MET A 706 12.74 -27.67 -12.31
CA MET A 706 13.56 -26.93 -13.27
C MET A 706 14.63 -27.80 -13.94
N ALA A 707 15.12 -28.81 -13.24
CA ALA A 707 16.13 -29.76 -13.74
C ALA A 707 15.54 -30.94 -14.53
N ASP A 708 14.25 -31.19 -14.41
CA ASP A 708 13.58 -32.31 -15.10
C ASP A 708 13.24 -31.92 -16.55
N GLU A 709 13.92 -32.58 -17.51
CA GLU A 709 13.67 -32.38 -18.96
C GLU A 709 12.31 -32.91 -19.42
N ALA A 710 11.68 -33.80 -18.63
CA ALA A 710 10.35 -34.32 -18.96
C ALA A 710 9.22 -33.34 -18.65
N GLU A 711 9.49 -32.34 -17.78
CA GLU A 711 8.53 -31.31 -17.42
C GLU A 711 8.30 -30.32 -18.56
N THR A 712 7.07 -29.79 -18.65
CA THR A 712 6.73 -28.80 -19.66
C THR A 712 7.47 -27.48 -19.46
N PRO A 713 7.73 -26.70 -20.54
CA PRO A 713 8.33 -25.39 -20.41
C PRO A 713 7.54 -24.43 -19.49
N ALA A 714 6.20 -24.55 -19.45
CA ALA A 714 5.36 -23.71 -18.60
C ALA A 714 5.56 -24.02 -17.11
N VAL A 715 5.59 -25.31 -16.74
CA VAL A 715 5.85 -25.76 -15.37
C VAL A 715 7.25 -25.34 -14.91
N ARG A 716 8.28 -25.52 -15.75
CA ARG A 716 9.65 -25.10 -15.44
C ARG A 716 9.76 -23.58 -15.26
N ALA A 717 9.08 -22.79 -16.11
CA ALA A 717 9.05 -21.34 -15.97
C ALA A 717 8.36 -20.89 -14.67
N GLU A 718 7.24 -21.52 -14.31
CA GLU A 718 6.57 -21.19 -13.05
C GLU A 718 7.39 -21.63 -11.82
N ALA A 719 8.08 -22.77 -11.87
CA ALA A 719 9.01 -23.18 -10.84
C ALA A 719 10.13 -22.14 -10.65
N GLN A 720 10.66 -21.57 -11.75
CA GLN A 720 11.64 -20.48 -11.69
C GLN A 720 11.07 -19.21 -11.06
N LYS A 721 9.86 -18.77 -11.41
CA LYS A 721 9.18 -17.63 -10.79
C LYS A 721 8.98 -17.89 -9.29
N THR A 722 8.45 -19.04 -8.94
CA THR A 722 8.20 -19.46 -7.55
C THR A 722 9.47 -19.40 -6.72
N LEU A 723 10.58 -19.98 -7.23
CA LEU A 723 11.87 -19.93 -6.55
C LEU A 723 12.33 -18.48 -6.29
N LYS A 724 12.27 -17.61 -7.30
CA LYS A 724 12.62 -16.18 -7.15
C LYS A 724 11.71 -15.41 -6.19
N ARG A 725 10.43 -15.80 -6.07
CA ARG A 725 9.49 -15.20 -5.09
C ARG A 725 9.87 -15.56 -3.66
N ILE A 726 10.19 -16.83 -3.41
CA ILE A 726 10.52 -17.33 -2.07
C ILE A 726 11.97 -17.10 -1.64
N ARG A 727 12.86 -16.83 -2.60
CA ARG A 727 14.29 -16.52 -2.39
C ARG A 727 14.65 -15.18 -3.03
N PRO A 728 14.08 -14.07 -2.57
CA PRO A 728 14.22 -12.77 -3.25
C PRO A 728 15.63 -12.18 -3.19
N LEU A 729 16.53 -12.72 -2.38
CA LEU A 729 17.92 -12.25 -2.24
C LEU A 729 18.94 -13.16 -2.95
N GLU A 730 18.53 -14.30 -3.49
CA GLU A 730 19.33 -15.19 -4.33
C GLU A 730 19.19 -14.84 -5.81
#